data_5f76e787786136ad526aa7200988c55d
#
_entry.id   5f76e787786136ad526aa7200988c55d
#
_cell.length_a   1.000
_cell.length_b   1.000
_cell.length_c   1.000
_cell.angle_alpha   90.00
_cell.angle_beta   90.00
_cell.angle_gamma   90.00
#
_symmetry.space_group_name_H-M   'P 1'
#
loop_
_entity.id
_entity.type
_entity.pdbx_description
1 polymer ?
#
loop_
_entity_poly.entity_id
_entity_poly.type
_entity_poly.pdbx_seq_one_letter_code
_entity_poly.pdbx_strand_id
1 'polypeptide(L)'
;MRYKILLTISVMLCWMGVSAQTRQWGVQDGLPTGEVRQIVALPNRQMLVNCEGIFCISNGAGFTVVPFDRRKAYKLEHYADSVGYGHLWQGDSLLWLRDFYRIYLYDMRTRSFRYDIEGRLRSLGKFTPSLETVTDWQGGTWTGTLGNGIAYTPPQRQMAELLANDSLIGKARGLSELNVRLADGRLLQKRNLNKIGYFLPESNRFDTLNVRLTQLNSYRNIVGACALTEPWVVLYTQNGACLLDTKADTLAAFSPAEIIGKYTDKYNCMVRDAKGNLWVGTQNGLFGLRLMDNGQWIVDNGRVERLANNCIRSLVMDAQGNIWAGTACGISRITPTVVNYGEDDGIPPVSMMERAACLTDDGCLVFVHHSSAATVFRPEWLSDNANPQAPILTALLVNGQAEPSTPCSLSPVRPLCFDENYLTFQFSSLDYAHPSHIRYRYRLCGLEDEWHIADETIGLAKADYKALPSGEYIFEAQAASADGEWSEALTVQVSIRPPFWLTWWAKLGYCLLTLLILLSLLNYYLKRKRAALERENNERVNRLFELRDAARHQFAESTTVDPEKISANIEEEELVKRMLAAINDNLDNEDYGVDQLARDVAMSRSSLYDKLRTMLGISPADFIRNVRLKHAAELLTNTKLSIAEVSTRVGFNSPRIFSTNFKKMFGVLPSEYRGN
;
A
#
# COMPACT_ATOMS: atom_id res chain seq x y z
N MET A 1 66.37 -18.88 7.60
CA MET A 1 65.04 -19.29 8.11
C MET A 1 64.19 -18.10 8.61
N ARG A 2 64.74 -17.15 9.37
CA ARG A 2 63.99 -15.98 9.86
C ARG A 2 63.44 -15.05 8.76
N TYR A 3 64.09 -14.87 7.63
CA TYR A 3 63.60 -14.03 6.53
C TYR A 3 62.41 -14.63 5.74
N LYS A 4 62.28 -15.95 5.65
CA LYS A 4 61.13 -16.60 5.03
C LYS A 4 59.88 -16.56 5.91
N ILE A 5 60.04 -16.59 7.21
CA ILE A 5 58.92 -16.46 8.16
C ILE A 5 58.38 -15.03 8.19
N LEU A 6 59.27 -14.02 8.12
CA LEU A 6 58.85 -12.62 8.02
C LEU A 6 58.12 -12.30 6.71
N LEU A 7 58.57 -12.89 5.57
CA LEU A 7 57.90 -12.71 4.28
C LEU A 7 56.55 -13.40 4.24
N THR A 8 56.42 -14.58 4.88
CA THR A 8 55.12 -15.32 4.97
C THR A 8 54.16 -14.63 5.91
N ILE A 9 54.63 -14.03 7.00
CA ILE A 9 53.81 -13.22 7.93
C ILE A 9 53.42 -11.90 7.26
N SER A 10 54.30 -11.26 6.50
CA SER A 10 54.01 -10.04 5.73
C SER A 10 52.99 -10.30 4.61
N VAL A 11 53.08 -11.45 3.92
CA VAL A 11 52.12 -11.86 2.91
C VAL A 11 50.80 -12.27 3.52
N MET A 12 50.79 -12.93 4.71
CA MET A 12 49.57 -13.21 5.47
C MET A 12 48.92 -11.93 6.02
N LEU A 13 49.74 -10.95 6.45
CA LEU A 13 49.24 -9.66 6.91
C LEU A 13 48.71 -8.77 5.75
N CYS A 14 49.33 -8.87 4.55
CA CYS A 14 48.79 -8.27 3.33
C CYS A 14 47.49 -8.96 2.86
N TRP A 15 47.34 -10.26 3.11
CA TRP A 15 46.06 -10.98 2.83
C TRP A 15 44.99 -10.71 3.86
N MET A 16 45.33 -10.27 5.06
CA MET A 16 44.34 -9.80 6.08
C MET A 16 43.91 -8.34 5.89
N GLY A 17 44.57 -7.59 4.98
CA GLY A 17 44.32 -6.15 4.75
C GLY A 17 43.35 -5.79 3.64
N VAL A 18 42.86 -6.77 2.87
CA VAL A 18 41.81 -6.50 1.85
C VAL A 18 40.75 -7.61 1.95
N SER A 19 40.08 -7.65 3.06
CA SER A 19 38.79 -8.33 3.15
C SER A 19 37.74 -7.35 2.61
N ALA A 20 37.48 -7.37 1.30
CA ALA A 20 36.19 -6.92 0.81
C ALA A 20 35.14 -7.61 1.68
N GLN A 21 34.38 -6.84 2.44
CA GLN A 21 33.40 -7.41 3.39
C GLN A 21 32.42 -8.24 2.61
N THR A 22 32.53 -9.56 2.74
CA THR A 22 31.66 -10.51 2.09
C THR A 22 30.35 -10.53 2.88
N ARG A 23 29.28 -9.99 2.32
CA ARG A 23 27.95 -10.09 2.90
C ARG A 23 27.45 -11.52 2.76
N GLN A 24 26.91 -12.09 3.81
CA GLN A 24 26.37 -13.44 3.82
C GLN A 24 24.87 -13.43 3.96
N TRP A 25 24.18 -14.05 3.01
CA TRP A 25 22.76 -14.27 3.05
C TRP A 25 22.45 -15.73 3.40
N GLY A 26 21.60 -15.93 4.36
CA GLY A 26 21.23 -17.24 4.87
C GLY A 26 19.72 -17.44 4.95
N VAL A 27 19.31 -18.36 5.79
CA VAL A 27 17.90 -18.67 6.02
C VAL A 27 17.13 -17.49 6.62
N GLN A 28 17.78 -16.67 7.43
CA GLN A 28 17.22 -15.43 7.99
C GLN A 28 16.86 -14.41 6.92
N ASP A 29 17.50 -14.47 5.74
CA ASP A 29 17.30 -13.55 4.63
C ASP A 29 16.31 -14.12 3.58
N GLY A 30 15.62 -15.22 3.90
CA GLY A 30 14.58 -15.82 3.07
C GLY A 30 15.03 -16.99 2.20
N LEU A 31 16.27 -17.47 2.33
CA LEU A 31 16.66 -18.75 1.69
C LEU A 31 15.99 -19.92 2.41
N PRO A 32 15.45 -20.91 1.68
CA PRO A 32 14.80 -22.06 2.30
C PRO A 32 15.79 -22.99 3.03
N THR A 33 17.02 -23.05 2.56
CA THR A 33 18.14 -23.80 3.18
C THR A 33 19.45 -23.08 2.96
N GLY A 34 20.49 -23.41 3.72
CA GLY A 34 21.84 -22.90 3.50
C GLY A 34 22.57 -23.57 2.33
N GLU A 35 21.97 -24.60 1.71
CA GLU A 35 22.58 -25.36 0.61
C GLU A 35 22.21 -24.78 -0.76
N VAL A 36 23.08 -23.96 -1.31
CA VAL A 36 22.90 -23.32 -2.61
C VAL A 36 23.59 -24.14 -3.68
N ARG A 37 22.83 -24.61 -4.66
CA ARG A 37 23.27 -25.50 -5.73
C ARG A 37 23.45 -24.80 -7.08
N GLN A 38 22.76 -23.70 -7.29
CA GLN A 38 22.80 -22.99 -8.57
C GLN A 38 22.38 -21.55 -8.37
N ILE A 39 23.09 -20.62 -9.00
CA ILE A 39 22.73 -19.21 -9.06
C ILE A 39 22.69 -18.80 -10.53
N VAL A 40 21.68 -18.06 -10.94
CA VAL A 40 21.54 -17.52 -12.30
C VAL A 40 21.16 -16.06 -12.22
N ALA A 41 21.97 -15.20 -12.86
CA ALA A 41 21.64 -13.79 -13.03
C ALA A 41 20.52 -13.63 -14.07
N LEU A 42 19.45 -12.94 -13.71
CA LEU A 42 18.33 -12.66 -14.59
C LEU A 42 18.48 -11.31 -15.28
N PRO A 43 17.95 -11.12 -16.49
CA PRO A 43 18.03 -9.86 -17.24
C PRO A 43 17.43 -8.65 -16.50
N ASN A 44 16.48 -8.89 -15.59
CA ASN A 44 15.86 -7.87 -14.74
C ASN A 44 16.69 -7.55 -13.48
N ARG A 45 17.97 -7.88 -13.46
CA ARG A 45 18.91 -7.63 -12.35
C ARG A 45 18.70 -8.50 -11.11
N GLN A 46 17.68 -9.35 -11.07
CA GLN A 46 17.44 -10.27 -9.96
C GLN A 46 18.33 -11.52 -10.10
N MET A 47 18.57 -12.17 -8.98
CA MET A 47 19.27 -13.45 -8.92
C MET A 47 18.27 -14.57 -8.66
N LEU A 48 18.22 -15.58 -9.50
CA LEU A 48 17.47 -16.81 -9.28
C LEU A 48 18.38 -17.86 -8.65
N VAL A 49 17.96 -18.38 -7.52
CA VAL A 49 18.76 -19.30 -6.70
C VAL A 49 18.04 -20.62 -6.55
N ASN A 50 18.74 -21.71 -6.74
CA ASN A 50 18.26 -23.07 -6.50
C ASN A 50 18.87 -23.62 -5.20
N CYS A 51 18.04 -23.78 -4.19
CA CYS A 51 18.38 -24.40 -2.92
C CYS A 51 17.74 -25.80 -2.86
N GLU A 52 18.49 -26.83 -3.29
CA GLU A 52 18.02 -28.22 -3.32
C GLU A 52 16.69 -28.49 -4.04
N GLY A 53 16.44 -27.75 -5.11
CA GLY A 53 15.20 -27.83 -5.92
C GLY A 53 14.06 -26.97 -5.40
N ILE A 54 14.29 -26.12 -4.43
CA ILE A 54 13.44 -24.97 -4.06
C ILE A 54 14.09 -23.73 -4.67
N PHE A 55 13.30 -22.99 -5.43
CA PHE A 55 13.79 -21.79 -6.12
C PHE A 55 13.41 -20.52 -5.38
N CYS A 56 14.38 -19.61 -5.30
CA CYS A 56 14.19 -18.31 -4.69
C CYS A 56 14.65 -17.22 -5.66
N ILE A 57 14.09 -16.05 -5.53
CA ILE A 57 14.47 -14.86 -6.30
C ILE A 57 14.84 -13.71 -5.37
N SER A 58 15.91 -12.99 -5.70
CA SER A 58 16.36 -11.85 -4.90
C SER A 58 15.35 -10.68 -5.01
N ASN A 59 15.14 -9.96 -3.91
CA ASN A 59 14.22 -8.82 -3.82
C ASN A 59 14.90 -7.50 -3.43
N GLY A 60 16.23 -7.50 -3.31
CA GLY A 60 17.03 -6.33 -2.92
C GLY A 60 17.47 -6.36 -1.45
N ALA A 61 16.68 -6.92 -0.55
CA ALA A 61 17.01 -7.08 0.88
C ALA A 61 17.28 -8.53 1.28
N GLY A 62 16.87 -9.49 0.45
CA GLY A 62 16.99 -10.92 0.69
C GLY A 62 16.37 -11.71 -0.45
N PHE A 63 15.66 -12.80 -0.11
CA PHE A 63 15.11 -13.74 -1.08
C PHE A 63 13.64 -14.04 -0.82
N THR A 64 12.92 -14.29 -1.90
CA THR A 64 11.53 -14.73 -1.86
C THR A 64 11.41 -16.06 -2.58
N VAL A 65 10.77 -17.05 -1.95
CA VAL A 65 10.54 -18.36 -2.55
C VAL A 65 9.58 -18.24 -3.73
N VAL A 66 9.98 -18.79 -4.88
CA VAL A 66 9.10 -18.90 -6.05
C VAL A 66 8.25 -20.16 -5.92
N PRO A 67 6.92 -20.05 -5.85
CA PRO A 67 6.06 -21.21 -5.70
C PRO A 67 6.22 -22.20 -6.85
N PHE A 68 6.53 -23.47 -6.52
CA PHE A 68 6.67 -24.52 -7.52
C PHE A 68 6.38 -25.90 -6.93
N ASP A 69 5.54 -26.69 -7.59
CA ASP A 69 5.33 -28.09 -7.22
C ASP A 69 6.40 -28.98 -7.87
N ARG A 70 7.44 -29.33 -7.10
CA ARG A 70 8.55 -30.17 -7.53
C ARG A 70 8.10 -31.52 -8.11
N ARG A 71 6.94 -32.05 -7.72
CA ARG A 71 6.41 -33.32 -8.25
C ARG A 71 6.01 -33.22 -9.72
N LYS A 72 5.71 -32.02 -10.19
CA LYS A 72 5.33 -31.72 -11.58
C LYS A 72 6.52 -31.38 -12.47
N ALA A 73 7.75 -31.33 -11.93
CA ALA A 73 8.95 -31.14 -12.73
C ALA A 73 9.19 -32.35 -13.64
N TYR A 74 9.67 -32.08 -14.84
CA TYR A 74 10.02 -33.16 -15.78
C TYR A 74 11.21 -33.96 -15.25
N LYS A 75 11.03 -35.29 -15.10
CA LYS A 75 12.10 -36.19 -14.66
C LYS A 75 12.90 -36.67 -15.87
N LEU A 76 14.21 -36.65 -15.76
CA LEU A 76 15.11 -37.22 -16.75
C LEU A 76 15.20 -38.72 -16.52
N GLU A 77 14.95 -39.55 -17.57
CA GLU A 77 14.98 -40.99 -17.50
C GLU A 77 16.40 -41.60 -17.46
N HIS A 78 17.39 -40.86 -17.98
CA HIS A 78 18.78 -41.33 -18.05
C HIS A 78 19.77 -40.25 -17.65
N TYR A 79 20.83 -40.67 -16.99
CA TYR A 79 22.01 -39.89 -16.61
C TYR A 79 22.90 -39.70 -17.87
N ALA A 80 22.40 -38.99 -18.86
CA ALA A 80 23.20 -38.71 -20.05
C ALA A 80 23.71 -37.27 -19.98
N ASP A 81 24.99 -37.12 -19.87
CA ASP A 81 25.82 -35.90 -19.92
C ASP A 81 26.37 -35.42 -18.60
N SER A 82 27.61 -34.96 -18.68
CA SER A 82 28.45 -34.47 -17.59
C SER A 82 28.02 -33.16 -16.91
N VAL A 83 26.86 -32.61 -17.25
CA VAL A 83 26.36 -31.35 -16.71
C VAL A 83 25.37 -31.61 -15.60
N GLY A 84 25.78 -31.47 -14.35
CA GLY A 84 24.92 -31.70 -13.18
C GLY A 84 23.88 -30.60 -13.03
N TYR A 85 24.31 -29.37 -12.96
CA TYR A 85 23.46 -28.16 -12.92
C TYR A 85 23.74 -27.32 -14.15
N GLY A 86 22.71 -26.81 -14.78
CA GLY A 86 22.86 -26.00 -15.97
C GLY A 86 21.64 -25.13 -16.27
N HIS A 87 21.83 -24.13 -17.09
CA HIS A 87 20.76 -23.27 -17.57
C HIS A 87 20.86 -23.05 -19.08
N LEU A 88 19.76 -22.70 -19.68
CA LEU A 88 19.65 -22.37 -21.10
C LEU A 88 18.57 -21.33 -21.32
N TRP A 89 18.92 -20.24 -21.97
CA TRP A 89 17.98 -19.22 -22.38
C TRP A 89 17.32 -19.57 -23.72
N GLN A 90 16.00 -19.47 -23.78
CA GLN A 90 15.22 -19.55 -25.01
C GLN A 90 14.52 -18.21 -25.27
N GLY A 91 15.11 -17.40 -26.12
CA GLY A 91 14.76 -15.99 -26.26
C GLY A 91 15.01 -15.21 -24.95
N ASP A 92 14.36 -14.06 -24.80
CA ASP A 92 14.59 -13.12 -23.69
C ASP A 92 13.74 -13.39 -22.45
N SER A 93 12.87 -14.39 -22.49
CA SER A 93 11.87 -14.57 -21.43
C SER A 93 11.76 -15.98 -20.85
N LEU A 94 12.29 -16.98 -21.49
CA LEU A 94 12.18 -18.36 -21.02
C LEU A 94 13.55 -18.88 -20.58
N LEU A 95 13.65 -19.25 -19.32
CA LEU A 95 14.85 -19.82 -18.73
C LEU A 95 14.63 -21.29 -18.40
N TRP A 96 15.35 -22.16 -19.09
CA TRP A 96 15.43 -23.58 -18.78
C TRP A 96 16.50 -23.80 -17.73
N LEU A 97 16.14 -24.55 -16.67
CA LEU A 97 17.04 -24.92 -15.59
C LEU A 97 17.08 -26.43 -15.50
N ARG A 98 18.26 -26.95 -15.26
CA ARG A 98 18.50 -28.38 -15.10
C ARG A 98 19.16 -28.64 -13.75
N ASP A 99 18.66 -29.62 -13.01
CA ASP A 99 19.41 -30.32 -11.97
C ASP A 99 19.76 -31.75 -12.48
N PHE A 100 20.47 -32.55 -11.69
CA PHE A 100 20.86 -33.90 -12.08
C PHE A 100 19.71 -34.76 -12.61
N TYR A 101 18.50 -34.55 -12.10
CA TYR A 101 17.37 -35.47 -12.30
C TYR A 101 16.15 -34.79 -12.93
N ARG A 102 16.14 -33.47 -13.05
CA ARG A 102 14.95 -32.72 -13.46
C ARG A 102 15.28 -31.55 -14.35
N ILE A 103 14.27 -31.20 -15.16
CA ILE A 103 14.27 -29.97 -15.97
C ILE A 103 13.09 -29.12 -15.52
N TYR A 104 13.34 -27.83 -15.43
CA TYR A 104 12.37 -26.80 -15.04
C TYR A 104 12.36 -25.72 -16.11
N LEU A 105 11.21 -25.09 -16.34
CA LEU A 105 11.07 -23.95 -17.22
C LEU A 105 10.53 -22.77 -16.43
N TYR A 106 11.33 -21.74 -16.27
CA TYR A 106 10.95 -20.49 -15.64
C TYR A 106 10.61 -19.45 -16.71
N ASP A 107 9.41 -18.85 -16.59
CA ASP A 107 8.94 -17.81 -17.49
C ASP A 107 9.09 -16.44 -16.79
N MET A 108 9.98 -15.60 -17.33
CA MET A 108 10.27 -14.25 -16.81
C MET A 108 9.07 -13.31 -16.88
N ARG A 109 8.16 -13.50 -17.84
CA ARG A 109 6.99 -12.64 -18.03
C ARG A 109 5.97 -12.84 -16.92
N THR A 110 5.75 -14.10 -16.53
CA THR A 110 4.81 -14.47 -15.47
C THR A 110 5.49 -14.65 -14.12
N ARG A 111 6.84 -14.58 -14.08
CA ARG A 111 7.67 -14.86 -12.89
C ARG A 111 7.33 -16.16 -12.18
N SER A 112 6.95 -17.16 -12.96
CA SER A 112 6.50 -18.45 -12.45
C SER A 112 7.07 -19.60 -13.27
N PHE A 113 7.08 -20.79 -12.66
CA PHE A 113 7.47 -22.01 -13.35
C PHE A 113 6.32 -22.58 -14.16
N ARG A 114 6.63 -23.00 -15.37
CA ARG A 114 5.68 -23.66 -16.28
C ARG A 114 5.78 -25.16 -16.14
N TYR A 115 4.64 -25.83 -16.34
CA TYR A 115 4.51 -27.30 -16.29
C TYR A 115 4.30 -27.93 -17.68
N ASP A 116 3.98 -27.14 -18.70
CA ASP A 116 3.70 -27.56 -20.07
C ASP A 116 5.00 -27.72 -20.90
N ILE A 117 5.94 -28.56 -20.43
CA ILE A 117 7.30 -28.59 -20.96
C ILE A 117 7.59 -29.75 -21.92
N GLU A 118 6.82 -30.85 -21.88
CA GLU A 118 7.11 -32.07 -22.66
C GLU A 118 7.27 -31.86 -24.18
N GLY A 119 6.35 -31.13 -24.79
CA GLY A 119 6.42 -30.82 -26.23
C GLY A 119 7.57 -29.90 -26.63
N ARG A 120 8.14 -29.15 -25.69
CA ARG A 120 9.21 -28.18 -25.91
C ARG A 120 10.60 -28.76 -25.75
N LEU A 121 10.72 -29.93 -25.08
CA LEU A 121 12.01 -30.58 -24.84
C LEU A 121 12.75 -30.99 -26.11
N ARG A 122 12.03 -31.30 -27.20
CA ARG A 122 12.61 -31.76 -28.45
C ARG A 122 13.44 -30.70 -29.20
N SER A 123 13.27 -29.44 -28.88
CA SER A 123 13.95 -28.30 -29.50
C SER A 123 15.01 -27.66 -28.64
N LEU A 124 15.36 -28.28 -27.50
CA LEU A 124 16.32 -27.71 -26.56
C LEU A 124 17.76 -27.85 -27.09
N GLY A 125 18.52 -26.75 -26.97
CA GLY A 125 19.97 -26.73 -27.18
C GLY A 125 20.75 -27.36 -26.04
N LYS A 126 22.06 -27.18 -26.07
CA LYS A 126 22.94 -27.61 -24.97
C LYS A 126 22.80 -26.67 -23.77
N PHE A 127 22.68 -27.22 -22.58
CA PHE A 127 22.71 -26.44 -21.34
C PHE A 127 24.10 -25.91 -21.07
N THR A 128 24.18 -24.65 -20.68
CA THR A 128 25.40 -24.06 -20.14
C THR A 128 25.52 -24.52 -18.68
N PRO A 129 26.68 -25.06 -18.26
CA PRO A 129 26.93 -25.39 -16.87
C PRO A 129 26.70 -24.15 -15.99
N SER A 130 25.96 -24.28 -14.89
CA SER A 130 25.84 -23.23 -13.91
C SER A 130 27.03 -23.25 -12.99
N LEU A 131 27.68 -22.10 -12.85
CA LEU A 131 28.79 -21.92 -11.95
C LEU A 131 28.27 -21.69 -10.52
N GLU A 132 29.04 -22.06 -9.53
CA GLU A 132 28.78 -21.72 -8.14
C GLU A 132 28.94 -20.23 -7.88
N THR A 133 29.62 -19.51 -8.78
CA THR A 133 29.89 -18.09 -8.69
C THR A 133 29.36 -17.35 -9.91
N VAL A 134 28.60 -16.29 -9.69
CA VAL A 134 28.00 -15.46 -10.73
C VAL A 134 28.24 -14.00 -10.42
N THR A 135 28.52 -13.22 -11.45
CA THR A 135 28.66 -11.75 -11.34
C THR A 135 27.32 -11.08 -11.63
N ASP A 136 26.95 -10.12 -10.81
CA ASP A 136 25.75 -9.32 -11.01
C ASP A 136 25.97 -8.14 -11.97
N TRP A 137 24.95 -7.36 -12.19
CA TRP A 137 24.96 -6.20 -13.09
C TRP A 137 25.87 -5.05 -12.61
N GLN A 138 26.23 -5.01 -11.31
CA GLN A 138 27.14 -4.02 -10.72
C GLN A 138 28.60 -4.49 -10.73
N GLY A 139 28.86 -5.74 -11.06
CA GLY A 139 30.16 -6.38 -10.98
C GLY A 139 30.44 -7.06 -9.64
N GLY A 140 29.46 -7.11 -8.76
CA GLY A 140 29.54 -7.86 -7.52
C GLY A 140 29.48 -9.37 -7.77
N THR A 141 30.15 -10.13 -6.93
CA THR A 141 30.31 -11.59 -7.10
C THR A 141 29.46 -12.34 -6.08
N TRP A 142 28.61 -13.22 -6.58
CA TRP A 142 27.70 -14.08 -5.80
C TRP A 142 28.23 -15.50 -5.80
N THR A 143 28.51 -16.04 -4.63
CA THR A 143 29.02 -17.40 -4.48
C THR A 143 28.08 -18.22 -3.62
N GLY A 144 27.52 -19.30 -4.19
CA GLY A 144 26.71 -20.27 -3.46
C GLY A 144 27.58 -21.18 -2.60
N THR A 145 27.14 -21.44 -1.38
CA THR A 145 27.87 -22.31 -0.45
C THR A 145 27.04 -23.53 -0.06
N LEU A 146 27.72 -24.57 0.36
CA LEU A 146 27.09 -25.78 0.90
C LEU A 146 26.93 -25.64 2.42
N GLY A 147 25.75 -25.19 2.84
CA GLY A 147 25.38 -25.05 4.25
C GLY A 147 25.36 -23.64 4.82
N ASN A 148 26.06 -22.67 4.22
CA ASN A 148 26.14 -21.29 4.71
C ASN A 148 25.40 -20.27 3.86
N GLY A 149 24.58 -20.68 2.89
CA GLY A 149 23.82 -19.78 2.03
C GLY A 149 24.66 -19.18 0.91
N ILE A 150 24.54 -17.87 0.70
CA ILE A 150 25.21 -17.13 -0.38
C ILE A 150 26.17 -16.13 0.21
N ALA A 151 27.41 -16.14 -0.26
CA ALA A 151 28.39 -15.10 -0.01
C ALA A 151 28.36 -14.09 -1.17
N TYR A 152 28.13 -12.83 -0.85
CA TYR A 152 28.18 -11.72 -1.78
C TYR A 152 29.43 -10.89 -1.53
N THR A 153 30.22 -10.70 -2.57
CA THR A 153 31.39 -9.82 -2.53
C THR A 153 31.12 -8.63 -3.45
N PRO A 154 30.99 -7.41 -2.91
CA PRO A 154 30.74 -6.23 -3.73
C PRO A 154 31.87 -5.98 -4.71
N PRO A 155 31.66 -5.21 -5.80
CA PRO A 155 32.70 -4.84 -6.74
C PRO A 155 33.83 -4.10 -6.00
N GLN A 156 35.06 -4.31 -6.43
CA GLN A 156 36.22 -3.66 -5.80
C GLN A 156 36.10 -2.14 -5.95
N ARG A 157 35.99 -1.44 -4.84
CA ARG A 157 36.08 0.01 -4.77
C ARG A 157 36.96 0.42 -3.59
N GLN A 158 37.36 1.69 -3.57
CA GLN A 158 37.98 2.26 -2.38
C GLN A 158 36.97 2.39 -1.27
N MET A 159 37.27 1.83 -0.12
CA MET A 159 36.44 1.84 1.09
C MET A 159 37.22 2.54 2.20
N ALA A 160 36.50 2.81 3.31
CA ALA A 160 37.17 3.29 4.52
C ALA A 160 38.18 2.24 5.03
N GLU A 161 39.33 2.71 5.41
CA GLU A 161 40.44 1.87 5.90
C GLU A 161 40.50 1.91 7.42
N LEU A 162 40.68 0.76 8.04
CA LEU A 162 40.93 0.65 9.49
C LEU A 162 42.44 0.71 9.74
N LEU A 163 42.92 1.79 10.31
CA LEU A 163 44.31 1.97 10.61
C LEU A 163 44.57 1.91 12.12
N ALA A 164 45.63 1.19 12.48
CA ALA A 164 46.22 1.21 13.80
C ALA A 164 47.53 2.05 13.77
N ASN A 165 47.46 3.24 13.19
CA ASN A 165 48.61 4.12 13.04
C ASN A 165 48.65 5.15 14.15
N ASP A 166 49.61 5.01 15.04
CA ASP A 166 49.74 5.86 16.23
C ASP A 166 49.91 7.35 15.90
N SER A 167 50.51 7.72 14.79
CA SER A 167 50.74 9.14 14.44
C SER A 167 49.44 9.88 14.07
N LEU A 168 48.58 9.28 13.24
CA LEU A 168 47.30 9.85 12.87
C LEU A 168 46.31 9.82 14.06
N ILE A 169 46.31 8.73 14.79
CA ILE A 169 45.54 8.58 16.02
C ILE A 169 45.95 9.62 17.05
N GLY A 170 47.28 9.86 17.18
CA GLY A 170 47.82 10.88 18.04
C GLY A 170 47.40 12.30 17.67
N LYS A 171 47.38 12.64 16.37
CA LYS A 171 46.89 13.92 15.87
C LYS A 171 45.37 14.09 16.17
N ALA A 172 44.58 13.11 15.86
CA ALA A 172 43.13 13.17 16.06
C ALA A 172 42.77 13.16 17.56
N ARG A 173 43.52 12.45 18.43
CA ARG A 173 43.40 12.50 19.89
C ARG A 173 43.83 13.83 20.45
N GLY A 174 44.90 14.46 19.91
CA GLY A 174 45.33 15.77 20.33
C GLY A 174 44.24 16.84 20.12
N LEU A 175 43.37 16.65 19.17
CA LEU A 175 42.17 17.50 18.95
C LEU A 175 41.05 17.23 19.97
N SER A 176 41.06 16.07 20.66
CA SER A 176 40.14 15.82 21.75
C SER A 176 40.46 16.64 23.01
N GLU A 177 41.67 17.14 23.08
CA GLU A 177 42.06 18.15 24.07
C GLU A 177 41.71 19.54 23.51
N LEU A 178 41.45 20.50 24.40
CA LEU A 178 41.13 21.87 24.01
C LEU A 178 42.33 22.49 23.30
N ASN A 179 42.24 22.62 21.97
CA ASN A 179 43.28 23.18 21.12
C ASN A 179 42.63 23.85 19.90
N VAL A 180 42.38 25.14 20.00
CA VAL A 180 41.72 25.92 18.95
C VAL A 180 42.66 27.00 18.42
N ARG A 181 42.94 26.96 17.13
CA ARG A 181 43.71 28.01 16.44
C ARG A 181 42.81 29.21 16.14
N LEU A 182 43.22 30.37 16.61
CA LEU A 182 42.60 31.66 16.34
C LEU A 182 43.12 32.22 15.02
N ALA A 183 42.38 33.16 14.41
CA ALA A 183 42.79 33.75 13.16
C ALA A 183 44.06 34.63 13.26
N ASP A 184 44.35 35.15 14.46
CA ASP A 184 45.59 35.88 14.77
C ASP A 184 46.80 34.94 14.98
N GLY A 185 46.64 33.63 14.80
CA GLY A 185 47.70 32.64 14.95
C GLY A 185 47.94 32.11 16.38
N ARG A 186 47.33 32.72 17.41
CA ARG A 186 47.33 32.20 18.75
C ARG A 186 46.60 30.85 18.83
N LEU A 187 47.03 29.99 19.74
CA LEU A 187 46.37 28.71 20.03
C LEU A 187 45.73 28.78 21.40
N LEU A 188 44.40 28.73 21.44
CA LEU A 188 43.68 28.57 22.72
C LEU A 188 43.83 27.11 23.18
N GLN A 189 44.54 26.92 24.31
CA GLN A 189 44.89 25.59 24.82
C GLN A 189 44.55 25.44 26.29
N LYS A 190 44.28 24.20 26.68
CA LYS A 190 44.19 23.78 28.07
C LYS A 190 45.54 23.17 28.48
N ARG A 191 46.22 23.85 29.40
CA ARG A 191 47.48 23.39 29.96
C ARG A 191 47.24 22.89 31.37
N ASN A 192 47.36 21.57 31.59
CA ASN A 192 46.97 20.91 32.81
C ASN A 192 45.45 21.02 33.12
N LEU A 193 44.98 20.34 34.17
CA LEU A 193 43.56 20.31 34.50
C LEU A 193 42.93 21.66 34.90
N ASN A 194 43.74 22.68 35.18
CA ASN A 194 43.32 23.92 35.86
C ASN A 194 43.60 25.22 35.09
N LYS A 195 44.28 25.19 33.94
CA LYS A 195 44.70 26.40 33.23
C LYS A 195 44.32 26.35 31.77
N ILE A 196 43.60 27.35 31.31
CA ILE A 196 43.35 27.65 29.89
C ILE A 196 44.03 28.97 29.57
N GLY A 197 44.57 29.07 28.38
CA GLY A 197 45.23 30.26 27.92
C GLY A 197 45.61 30.22 26.46
N TYR A 198 46.32 31.23 26.06
CA TYR A 198 46.78 31.37 24.67
C TYR A 198 48.25 30.93 24.61
N PHE A 199 48.52 29.98 23.75
CA PHE A 199 49.86 29.62 23.36
C PHE A 199 50.26 30.44 22.13
N LEU A 200 51.38 31.13 22.20
CA LEU A 200 51.93 31.91 21.10
C LEU A 200 53.07 31.12 20.46
N PRO A 201 52.86 30.50 19.26
CA PRO A 201 53.89 29.66 18.64
C PRO A 201 55.20 30.35 18.36
N GLU A 202 55.13 31.62 17.95
CA GLU A 202 56.33 32.42 17.58
C GLU A 202 57.27 32.66 18.75
N SER A 203 56.72 32.86 19.92
CA SER A 203 57.51 33.15 21.17
C SER A 203 57.61 31.98 22.12
N ASN A 204 57.00 30.85 21.78
CA ASN A 204 56.89 29.65 22.66
C ASN A 204 56.37 30.03 24.07
N ARG A 205 55.51 31.01 24.17
CA ARG A 205 54.97 31.57 25.42
C ARG A 205 53.53 31.13 25.59
N PHE A 206 53.14 30.85 26.83
CA PHE A 206 51.77 30.55 27.25
C PHE A 206 51.23 31.65 28.17
N ASP A 207 50.22 32.39 27.71
CA ASP A 207 49.53 33.41 28.50
C ASP A 207 48.26 32.82 29.09
N THR A 208 48.17 32.75 30.38
CA THR A 208 47.03 32.16 31.11
C THR A 208 45.83 33.10 31.03
N LEU A 209 44.69 32.60 30.60
CA LEU A 209 43.42 33.30 30.64
C LEU A 209 42.96 33.48 32.08
N ASN A 210 42.78 34.74 32.50
CA ASN A 210 42.50 35.10 33.90
C ASN A 210 41.03 35.55 34.10
N VAL A 211 40.12 34.74 33.59
CA VAL A 211 38.67 35.02 33.62
C VAL A 211 37.99 34.10 34.67
N ARG A 212 37.10 34.68 35.50
CA ARG A 212 36.26 33.90 36.39
C ARG A 212 35.18 33.15 35.62
N LEU A 213 35.28 31.82 35.60
CA LEU A 213 34.28 30.95 34.91
C LEU A 213 33.09 30.72 35.88
N THR A 214 32.31 31.77 36.14
CA THR A 214 31.13 31.67 37.01
C THR A 214 30.04 30.75 36.46
N GLN A 215 29.96 30.61 35.13
CA GLN A 215 28.94 29.80 34.48
C GLN A 215 29.32 28.33 34.24
N LEU A 216 30.63 27.99 34.29
CA LEU A 216 31.12 26.63 34.03
C LEU A 216 31.67 25.91 35.28
N ASN A 217 31.46 26.46 36.45
CA ASN A 217 31.86 25.95 37.77
C ASN A 217 33.36 25.65 37.96
N SER A 218 34.12 25.34 36.92
CA SER A 218 35.56 25.05 36.98
C SER A 218 36.17 24.87 35.59
N TYR A 219 37.40 25.36 35.37
CA TYR A 219 38.20 25.05 34.17
C TYR A 219 38.45 23.54 33.97
N ARG A 220 38.37 22.75 35.04
CA ARG A 220 38.50 21.29 34.97
C ARG A 220 37.46 20.63 34.09
N ASN A 221 36.27 21.20 34.06
CA ASN A 221 35.13 20.62 33.42
C ASN A 221 35.03 21.00 31.92
N ILE A 222 35.87 21.92 31.41
CA ILE A 222 35.87 22.26 30.01
C ILE A 222 36.39 21.08 29.21
N VAL A 223 35.54 20.58 28.34
CA VAL A 223 35.84 19.40 27.52
C VAL A 223 36.19 19.77 26.08
N GLY A 224 35.82 20.96 25.61
CA GLY A 224 36.14 21.40 24.26
C GLY A 224 35.89 22.89 24.04
N ALA A 225 36.35 23.35 22.89
CA ALA A 225 36.08 24.69 22.37
C ALA A 225 35.82 24.66 20.85
N CYS A 226 35.10 25.64 20.37
CA CYS A 226 34.81 25.82 18.97
C CYS A 226 34.95 27.30 18.59
N ALA A 227 35.84 27.61 17.64
CA ALA A 227 35.96 28.97 17.13
C ALA A 227 34.73 29.34 16.28
N LEU A 228 34.17 30.49 16.59
CA LEU A 228 33.12 31.13 15.80
C LEU A 228 33.72 32.22 14.90
N THR A 229 32.91 33.20 14.54
CA THR A 229 33.41 34.44 13.92
C THR A 229 34.13 35.27 14.97
N GLU A 230 35.34 35.75 14.68
CA GLU A 230 36.06 36.59 15.61
C GLU A 230 35.20 37.73 16.19
N PRO A 231 35.34 38.05 17.46
CA PRO A 231 36.34 37.53 18.41
C PRO A 231 35.88 36.29 19.26
N TRP A 232 34.83 35.62 18.85
CA TRP A 232 34.11 34.66 19.69
C TRP A 232 34.59 33.21 19.57
N VAL A 233 34.75 32.57 20.73
CA VAL A 233 34.97 31.15 20.85
C VAL A 233 33.99 30.56 21.85
N VAL A 234 33.29 29.47 21.48
CA VAL A 234 32.47 28.70 22.43
C VAL A 234 33.38 27.80 23.26
N LEU A 235 33.33 27.97 24.58
CA LEU A 235 33.90 27.01 25.53
C LEU A 235 32.76 26.18 26.12
N TYR A 236 32.91 24.85 26.13
CA TYR A 236 31.83 23.99 26.62
C TYR A 236 32.32 22.87 27.55
N THR A 237 31.44 22.51 28.46
CA THR A 237 31.53 21.35 29.31
C THR A 237 30.50 20.32 28.86
N GLN A 238 30.38 19.19 29.50
CA GLN A 238 29.29 18.26 29.22
C GLN A 238 27.91 18.87 29.49
N ASN A 239 27.77 19.80 30.42
CA ASN A 239 26.48 20.29 30.92
C ASN A 239 26.27 21.81 30.74
N GLY A 240 27.21 22.51 30.13
CA GLY A 240 27.10 23.95 29.94
C GLY A 240 28.08 24.51 28.91
N ALA A 241 27.81 25.69 28.43
CA ALA A 241 28.71 26.40 27.52
C ALA A 241 28.72 27.91 27.81
N CYS A 242 29.74 28.62 27.34
CA CYS A 242 29.84 30.06 27.37
C CYS A 242 30.60 30.57 26.14
N LEU A 243 30.44 31.83 25.82
CA LEU A 243 31.20 32.52 24.80
C LEU A 243 32.38 33.26 25.41
N LEU A 244 33.56 33.00 24.89
CA LEU A 244 34.78 33.73 25.21
C LEU A 244 35.01 34.79 24.09
N ASP A 245 35.10 36.06 24.48
CA ASP A 245 35.64 37.12 23.63
C ASP A 245 37.19 37.08 23.76
N THR A 246 37.87 36.71 22.70
CA THR A 246 39.34 36.53 22.66
C THR A 246 40.11 37.84 22.56
N LYS A 247 39.41 38.97 22.33
CA LYS A 247 40.00 40.34 22.29
C LYS A 247 39.85 41.06 23.62
N ALA A 248 38.67 40.87 24.25
CA ALA A 248 38.37 41.53 25.51
C ALA A 248 38.69 40.64 26.73
N ASP A 249 39.01 39.38 26.51
CA ASP A 249 39.17 38.36 27.53
C ASP A 249 38.01 38.29 28.54
N THR A 250 36.80 38.36 28.00
CA THR A 250 35.54 38.31 28.77
C THR A 250 34.66 37.13 28.36
N LEU A 251 33.82 36.69 29.32
CA LEU A 251 32.86 35.62 29.08
C LEU A 251 31.45 36.17 29.01
N ALA A 252 30.71 35.73 28.00
CA ALA A 252 29.27 35.97 27.83
C ALA A 252 28.49 34.66 28.08
N ALA A 253 27.25 34.82 28.52
CA ALA A 253 26.34 33.68 28.72
C ALA A 253 25.98 33.09 27.38
N PHE A 254 26.04 31.76 27.29
CA PHE A 254 25.59 30.98 26.13
C PHE A 254 25.08 29.62 26.63
N SER A 255 23.83 29.34 26.35
CA SER A 255 23.18 28.10 26.77
C SER A 255 22.52 27.41 25.55
N PRO A 256 23.24 26.54 24.84
CA PRO A 256 22.62 25.76 23.77
C PRO A 256 21.40 24.97 24.23
N ALA A 257 21.36 24.50 25.48
CA ALA A 257 20.22 23.76 26.03
C ALA A 257 18.93 24.59 26.08
N GLU A 258 19.03 25.88 26.38
CA GLU A 258 17.86 26.78 26.38
C GLU A 258 17.36 27.05 24.95
N ILE A 259 18.28 27.11 23.97
CA ILE A 259 17.98 27.35 22.56
C ILE A 259 17.36 26.09 21.92
N ILE A 260 17.94 24.93 22.20
CA ILE A 260 17.52 23.63 21.67
C ILE A 260 16.27 23.10 22.38
N GLY A 261 15.97 23.61 23.58
CA GLY A 261 14.96 23.05 24.47
C GLY A 261 15.52 21.93 25.35
N LYS A 262 14.70 21.36 26.23
CA LYS A 262 15.11 20.36 27.24
C LYS A 262 15.59 18.99 26.70
N TYR A 263 15.99 18.92 25.42
CA TYR A 263 16.34 17.67 24.76
C TYR A 263 17.76 17.18 25.02
N THR A 264 18.64 17.97 25.66
CA THR A 264 20.06 17.66 25.71
C THR A 264 20.60 17.65 27.14
N ASP A 265 20.98 16.49 27.59
CA ASP A 265 21.63 16.35 28.91
C ASP A 265 23.15 16.58 28.85
N LYS A 266 23.79 16.31 27.69
CA LYS A 266 25.26 16.41 27.58
C LYS A 266 25.72 16.81 26.19
N TYR A 267 26.64 17.79 26.12
CA TYR A 267 27.36 18.17 24.91
C TYR A 267 28.61 17.31 24.75
N ASN A 268 28.73 16.61 23.63
CA ASN A 268 29.88 15.76 23.34
C ASN A 268 30.90 16.48 22.43
N CYS A 269 30.43 17.19 21.43
CA CYS A 269 31.27 17.87 20.43
C CYS A 269 30.54 19.05 19.80
N MET A 270 31.31 20.01 19.29
CA MET A 270 30.77 21.14 18.53
C MET A 270 31.71 21.46 17.35
N VAL A 271 31.13 21.84 16.23
CA VAL A 271 31.87 22.29 15.05
C VAL A 271 31.11 23.43 14.38
N ARG A 272 31.84 24.37 13.79
CA ARG A 272 31.28 25.46 12.97
C ARG A 272 31.32 25.03 11.48
N ASP A 273 30.24 25.24 10.77
CA ASP A 273 30.22 25.05 9.33
C ASP A 273 30.74 26.27 8.56
N ALA A 274 30.89 26.10 7.26
CA ALA A 274 31.36 27.17 6.35
C ALA A 274 30.39 28.37 6.29
N LYS A 275 29.11 28.18 6.62
CA LYS A 275 28.09 29.24 6.65
C LYS A 275 28.06 30.00 7.98
N GLY A 276 28.84 29.55 8.97
CA GLY A 276 28.89 30.14 10.30
C GLY A 276 27.92 29.56 11.30
N ASN A 277 27.17 28.51 10.97
CA ASN A 277 26.30 27.83 11.89
C ASN A 277 27.10 26.96 12.85
N LEU A 278 26.64 26.85 14.08
CA LEU A 278 27.24 26.00 15.11
C LEU A 278 26.48 24.68 15.18
N TRP A 279 27.16 23.59 14.89
CA TRP A 279 26.61 22.24 15.04
C TRP A 279 26.98 21.68 16.42
N VAL A 280 25.96 21.23 17.13
CA VAL A 280 26.08 20.73 18.51
C VAL A 280 25.72 19.25 18.55
N GLY A 281 26.71 18.40 18.75
CA GLY A 281 26.55 16.97 18.92
C GLY A 281 26.36 16.62 20.40
N THR A 282 25.28 15.89 20.67
CA THR A 282 24.85 15.50 22.02
C THR A 282 24.71 14.01 22.17
N GLN A 283 24.33 13.53 23.36
CA GLN A 283 23.95 12.11 23.53
C GLN A 283 22.63 11.75 22.88
N ASN A 284 21.78 12.75 22.59
CA ASN A 284 20.42 12.54 22.10
C ASN A 284 20.16 13.15 20.72
N GLY A 285 21.18 13.49 19.97
CA GLY A 285 21.04 13.99 18.61
C GLY A 285 22.05 15.07 18.21
N LEU A 286 21.92 15.52 16.99
CA LEU A 286 22.69 16.61 16.37
C LEU A 286 21.75 17.77 16.10
N PHE A 287 22.20 18.99 16.42
CA PHE A 287 21.44 20.22 16.26
C PHE A 287 22.28 21.29 15.58
N GLY A 288 21.70 22.00 14.61
CA GLY A 288 22.31 23.17 13.98
C GLY A 288 21.78 24.46 14.60
N LEU A 289 22.65 25.32 15.08
CA LEU A 289 22.34 26.61 15.65
C LEU A 289 22.86 27.73 14.74
N ARG A 290 22.05 28.74 14.47
CA ARG A 290 22.41 29.90 13.68
C ARG A 290 22.34 31.17 14.51
N LEU A 291 23.37 31.98 14.38
CA LEU A 291 23.37 33.34 14.94
C LEU A 291 22.66 34.27 13.95
N MET A 292 21.65 34.95 14.42
CA MET A 292 20.91 36.00 13.65
C MET A 292 21.60 37.33 13.75
N ASP A 293 21.31 38.24 12.82
CA ASP A 293 21.86 39.61 12.78
C ASP A 293 21.56 40.43 14.06
N ASN A 294 20.47 40.09 14.75
CA ASN A 294 20.08 40.70 16.01
C ASN A 294 20.85 40.17 17.24
N GLY A 295 21.81 39.26 17.02
CA GLY A 295 22.61 38.61 18.09
C GLY A 295 21.91 37.44 18.79
N GLN A 296 20.72 37.05 18.35
CA GLN A 296 20.02 35.88 18.92
C GLN A 296 20.42 34.58 18.19
N TRP A 297 20.56 33.51 18.98
CA TRP A 297 20.75 32.18 18.46
C TRP A 297 19.40 31.49 18.28
N ILE A 298 19.22 30.88 17.13
CA ILE A 298 18.04 30.07 16.81
C ILE A 298 18.46 28.66 16.41
N VAL A 299 17.56 27.71 16.54
CA VAL A 299 17.72 26.38 15.92
C VAL A 299 17.40 26.53 14.45
N ASP A 300 18.40 26.41 13.60
CA ASP A 300 18.25 26.55 12.14
C ASP A 300 17.67 25.26 11.52
N ASN A 301 18.27 24.13 11.92
CA ASN A 301 17.72 22.81 11.64
C ASN A 301 17.36 22.18 12.98
N GLY A 302 16.13 21.76 13.14
CA GLY A 302 15.69 21.03 14.33
C GLY A 302 16.64 19.85 14.64
N ARG A 303 16.23 18.91 15.43
CA ARG A 303 16.99 17.66 15.61
C ARG A 303 17.19 17.00 14.25
N VAL A 304 18.45 16.77 13.87
CA VAL A 304 18.76 16.00 12.66
C VAL A 304 18.27 14.57 12.88
N GLU A 305 17.37 14.14 12.05
CA GLU A 305 16.82 12.80 12.11
C GLU A 305 17.58 11.83 11.19
N ARG A 306 17.36 10.52 11.40
CA ARG A 306 17.92 9.46 10.58
C ARG A 306 19.46 9.34 10.62
N LEU A 307 20.09 9.73 11.70
CA LEU A 307 21.51 9.49 11.92
C LEU A 307 21.77 7.99 12.19
N ALA A 308 22.97 7.50 11.85
CA ALA A 308 23.39 6.13 12.15
C ALA A 308 23.20 5.76 13.64
N ASN A 309 23.44 6.73 14.51
CA ASN A 309 23.07 6.66 15.91
C ASN A 309 22.88 8.07 16.49
N ASN A 310 21.91 8.25 17.37
CA ASN A 310 21.63 9.57 17.98
C ASN A 310 22.69 10.05 18.96
N CYS A 311 23.55 9.17 19.47
CA CYS A 311 24.65 9.54 20.36
C CYS A 311 25.85 10.01 19.53
N ILE A 312 25.97 11.33 19.32
CA ILE A 312 27.03 11.95 18.55
C ILE A 312 28.29 12.05 19.42
N ARG A 313 29.39 11.53 18.93
CA ARG A 313 30.68 11.47 19.65
C ARG A 313 31.66 12.49 19.13
N SER A 314 31.80 12.62 17.82
CA SER A 314 32.72 13.55 17.18
C SER A 314 32.09 14.19 15.94
N LEU A 315 32.52 15.40 15.64
CA LEU A 315 32.09 16.15 14.47
C LEU A 315 33.32 16.68 13.74
N VAL A 316 33.27 16.64 12.42
CA VAL A 316 34.30 17.25 11.57
C VAL A 316 33.62 17.77 10.28
N MET A 317 34.16 18.84 9.71
CA MET A 317 33.73 19.38 8.43
C MET A 317 34.75 18.96 7.37
N ASP A 318 34.28 18.48 6.21
CA ASP A 318 35.15 18.18 5.08
C ASP A 318 35.52 19.42 4.26
N ALA A 319 36.34 19.27 3.26
CA ALA A 319 36.77 20.37 2.39
C ALA A 319 35.64 20.96 1.55
N GLN A 320 34.57 20.23 1.33
CA GLN A 320 33.38 20.63 0.61
C GLN A 320 32.35 21.35 1.50
N GLY A 321 32.58 21.38 2.82
CA GLY A 321 31.70 22.01 3.81
C GLY A 321 30.61 21.12 4.35
N ASN A 322 30.62 19.79 4.06
CA ASN A 322 29.71 18.85 4.64
C ASN A 322 30.12 18.53 6.09
N ILE A 323 29.13 18.30 6.95
CA ILE A 323 29.36 17.88 8.33
C ILE A 323 29.33 16.36 8.40
N TRP A 324 30.36 15.81 9.03
CA TRP A 324 30.47 14.39 9.30
C TRP A 324 30.40 14.15 10.82
N ALA A 325 29.49 13.28 11.20
CA ALA A 325 29.24 12.93 12.58
C ALA A 325 29.67 11.48 12.88
N GLY A 326 30.70 11.31 13.67
CA GLY A 326 31.05 10.03 14.27
C GLY A 326 30.11 9.76 15.44
N THR A 327 29.45 8.62 15.41
CA THR A 327 28.40 8.26 16.37
C THR A 327 28.80 7.11 17.28
N ALA A 328 27.91 6.66 18.14
CA ALA A 328 28.13 5.44 18.93
C ALA A 328 28.12 4.17 18.06
N CYS A 329 27.62 4.24 16.81
CA CYS A 329 27.63 3.13 15.88
C CYS A 329 27.57 3.68 14.45
N GLY A 330 28.71 3.64 13.73
CA GLY A 330 28.83 4.17 12.37
C GLY A 330 29.09 5.67 12.29
N ILE A 331 29.09 6.20 11.07
CA ILE A 331 29.35 7.59 10.72
C ILE A 331 28.21 8.11 9.85
N SER A 332 27.79 9.35 10.08
CA SER A 332 26.77 10.03 9.27
C SER A 332 27.36 11.25 8.58
N ARG A 333 27.07 11.46 7.31
CA ARG A 333 27.31 12.69 6.58
C ARG A 333 26.03 13.51 6.56
N ILE A 334 26.10 14.75 6.91
CA ILE A 334 25.01 15.70 6.94
C ILE A 334 25.23 16.68 5.79
N THR A 335 24.44 16.54 4.76
CA THR A 335 24.21 17.46 3.66
C THR A 335 22.77 17.95 3.76
N PRO A 336 22.11 18.50 2.75
CA PRO A 336 20.66 18.62 2.77
C PRO A 336 19.95 17.30 3.14
N THR A 337 20.60 16.18 2.87
CA THR A 337 20.17 14.83 3.24
C THR A 337 21.18 14.18 4.19
N VAL A 338 20.73 13.24 5.03
CA VAL A 338 21.58 12.46 5.92
C VAL A 338 21.92 11.13 5.23
N VAL A 339 23.20 10.82 5.16
CA VAL A 339 23.71 9.55 4.64
C VAL A 339 24.47 8.83 5.74
N ASN A 340 24.15 7.57 5.97
CA ASN A 340 24.78 6.75 6.98
C ASN A 340 25.76 5.76 6.34
N TYR A 341 26.92 5.67 6.91
CA TYR A 341 27.99 4.77 6.45
C TYR A 341 28.29 3.77 7.56
N GLY A 342 28.40 2.50 7.18
CA GLY A 342 28.56 1.38 8.08
C GLY A 342 29.50 0.30 7.57
N GLU A 343 29.22 -0.94 7.92
CA GLU A 343 30.07 -2.09 7.54
C GLU A 343 30.24 -2.24 6.04
N ASP A 344 29.19 -2.01 5.28
CA ASP A 344 29.23 -2.07 3.80
C ASP A 344 30.21 -1.04 3.18
N ASP A 345 30.58 -0.01 3.95
CA ASP A 345 31.50 1.03 3.54
C ASP A 345 32.91 0.87 4.17
N GLY A 346 33.14 -0.24 4.86
CA GLY A 346 34.37 -0.47 5.63
C GLY A 346 34.44 0.21 6.98
N ILE A 347 33.30 0.76 7.46
CA ILE A 347 33.19 1.42 8.76
C ILE A 347 32.63 0.45 9.78
N PRO A 348 33.42 -0.01 10.74
CA PRO A 348 32.95 -0.98 11.74
C PRO A 348 31.85 -0.38 12.65
N PRO A 349 30.94 -1.22 13.16
CA PRO A 349 29.87 -0.80 14.06
C PRO A 349 30.38 -0.60 15.51
N VAL A 350 31.38 0.26 15.65
CA VAL A 350 32.02 0.56 16.93
C VAL A 350 31.80 2.01 17.33
N SER A 351 31.82 2.28 18.63
CA SER A 351 31.69 3.63 19.13
C SER A 351 32.92 4.47 18.83
N MET A 352 32.70 5.63 18.21
CA MET A 352 33.73 6.62 17.98
C MET A 352 34.13 7.28 19.33
N MET A 353 35.34 7.77 19.40
CA MET A 353 35.84 8.51 20.54
C MET A 353 35.36 9.96 20.52
N GLU A 354 34.99 10.52 21.67
CA GLU A 354 34.52 11.90 21.73
C GLU A 354 35.58 12.88 21.26
N ARG A 355 35.17 13.82 20.37
CA ARG A 355 35.98 14.91 19.79
C ARG A 355 37.24 14.45 19.04
N ALA A 356 37.37 13.17 18.78
CA ALA A 356 38.55 12.58 18.13
C ALA A 356 38.27 12.33 16.65
N ALA A 357 37.98 13.39 15.90
CA ALA A 357 37.88 13.38 14.45
C ALA A 357 38.62 14.59 13.86
N CYS A 358 39.27 14.41 12.71
CA CYS A 358 39.93 15.49 12.01
C CYS A 358 39.91 15.27 10.49
N LEU A 359 40.05 16.41 9.78
CA LEU A 359 40.40 16.45 8.36
C LEU A 359 41.93 16.60 8.25
N THR A 360 42.58 15.75 7.50
CA THR A 360 44.02 15.81 7.26
C THR A 360 44.34 16.75 6.10
N ASP A 361 45.59 17.18 5.97
CA ASP A 361 46.03 18.09 4.91
C ASP A 361 45.89 17.48 3.49
N ASP A 362 45.90 16.18 3.39
CA ASP A 362 45.69 15.41 2.14
C ASP A 362 44.19 15.11 1.87
N GLY A 363 43.27 15.66 2.67
CA GLY A 363 41.82 15.54 2.47
C GLY A 363 41.17 14.28 3.04
N CYS A 364 41.90 13.47 3.84
CA CYS A 364 41.34 12.33 4.51
C CYS A 364 40.58 12.74 5.79
N LEU A 365 39.45 12.12 6.03
CA LEU A 365 38.75 12.17 7.31
C LEU A 365 39.23 11.01 8.19
N VAL A 366 39.52 11.34 9.45
CA VAL A 366 39.99 10.38 10.45
C VAL A 366 39.02 10.39 11.62
N PHE A 367 38.47 9.24 11.98
CA PHE A 367 37.63 9.02 13.15
C PHE A 367 38.27 7.98 14.06
N VAL A 368 38.62 8.37 15.28
CA VAL A 368 39.25 7.46 16.25
C VAL A 368 38.18 6.68 17.00
N HIS A 369 38.42 5.41 17.20
CA HIS A 369 37.58 4.52 17.99
C HIS A 369 38.01 4.45 19.45
N HIS A 370 37.11 4.06 20.34
CA HIS A 370 37.46 3.72 21.70
C HIS A 370 38.44 2.55 21.79
N SER A 371 38.49 1.67 20.81
CA SER A 371 39.44 0.55 20.70
C SER A 371 40.85 0.94 20.29
N SER A 372 41.19 2.21 20.20
CA SER A 372 42.48 2.72 19.75
C SER A 372 42.84 2.49 18.28
N ALA A 373 41.92 2.07 17.46
CA ALA A 373 41.99 2.10 15.99
C ALA A 373 41.39 3.41 15.47
N ALA A 374 41.55 3.68 14.19
CA ALA A 374 40.89 4.78 13.51
C ALA A 374 40.35 4.34 12.14
N THR A 375 39.18 4.84 11.80
CA THR A 375 38.66 4.77 10.43
C THR A 375 39.16 5.97 9.67
N VAL A 376 39.77 5.72 8.50
CA VAL A 376 40.33 6.75 7.64
C VAL A 376 39.78 6.57 6.23
N PHE A 377 39.26 7.65 5.65
CA PHE A 377 38.75 7.65 4.30
C PHE A 377 38.75 9.05 3.70
N ARG A 378 38.69 9.12 2.38
CA ARG A 378 38.37 10.36 1.66
C ARG A 378 36.86 10.40 1.38
N PRO A 379 36.19 11.54 1.51
CA PRO A 379 34.78 11.66 1.19
C PRO A 379 34.41 11.07 -0.19
N GLU A 380 35.30 11.25 -1.19
CA GLU A 380 35.10 10.76 -2.56
C GLU A 380 35.06 9.23 -2.66
N TRP A 381 35.69 8.51 -1.73
CA TRP A 381 35.68 7.05 -1.71
C TRP A 381 34.29 6.48 -1.34
N LEU A 382 33.55 7.24 -0.55
CA LEU A 382 32.23 6.88 -0.04
C LEU A 382 31.08 7.55 -0.82
N SER A 383 31.39 8.39 -1.81
CA SER A 383 30.38 9.05 -2.63
C SER A 383 29.90 8.11 -3.74
N ASP A 384 28.64 7.78 -3.74
CA ASP A 384 27.98 7.09 -4.85
C ASP A 384 27.55 8.11 -5.89
N ASN A 385 28.45 8.37 -6.86
CA ASN A 385 28.14 9.25 -8.01
C ASN A 385 27.30 8.54 -9.09
N ALA A 386 27.01 7.26 -8.94
CA ALA A 386 26.19 6.54 -9.88
C ALA A 386 24.69 6.81 -9.60
N ASN A 387 23.98 7.34 -10.60
CA ASN A 387 22.54 7.41 -10.53
C ASN A 387 21.99 5.98 -10.40
N PRO A 388 21.16 5.69 -9.40
CA PRO A 388 20.59 4.37 -9.24
C PRO A 388 19.70 4.07 -10.43
N GLN A 389 19.66 2.81 -10.80
CA GLN A 389 18.72 2.33 -11.82
C GLN A 389 17.27 2.48 -11.34
N ALA A 390 16.37 2.68 -12.29
CA ALA A 390 14.94 2.69 -11.99
C ALA A 390 14.56 1.46 -11.16
N PRO A 391 13.76 1.62 -10.10
CA PRO A 391 13.33 0.49 -9.30
C PRO A 391 12.49 -0.48 -10.12
N ILE A 392 12.49 -1.74 -9.73
CA ILE A 392 11.59 -2.75 -10.26
C ILE A 392 10.60 -3.20 -9.18
N LEU A 393 9.41 -3.59 -9.58
CA LEU A 393 8.45 -4.20 -8.66
C LEU A 393 8.95 -5.62 -8.33
N THR A 394 9.29 -5.87 -7.08
CA THR A 394 9.75 -7.18 -6.62
C THR A 394 8.61 -8.09 -6.21
N ALA A 395 7.55 -7.52 -5.61
CA ALA A 395 6.32 -8.21 -5.30
C ALA A 395 5.14 -7.24 -5.24
N LEU A 396 3.95 -7.74 -5.57
CA LEU A 396 2.68 -7.12 -5.27
C LEU A 396 1.90 -8.05 -4.36
N LEU A 397 1.53 -7.57 -3.17
CA LEU A 397 0.65 -8.31 -2.27
C LEU A 397 -0.75 -7.71 -2.35
N VAL A 398 -1.71 -8.59 -2.54
CA VAL A 398 -3.14 -8.26 -2.54
C VAL A 398 -3.74 -8.91 -1.29
N ASN A 399 -4.29 -8.12 -0.39
CA ASN A 399 -4.79 -8.59 0.91
C ASN A 399 -3.76 -9.42 1.69
N GLY A 400 -2.48 -9.05 1.58
CA GLY A 400 -1.37 -9.73 2.25
C GLY A 400 -0.88 -11.02 1.58
N GLN A 401 -1.47 -11.42 0.47
CA GLN A 401 -1.03 -12.58 -0.32
C GLN A 401 -0.29 -12.12 -1.57
N ALA A 402 0.87 -12.72 -1.85
CA ALA A 402 1.63 -12.39 -3.05
C ALA A 402 0.84 -12.76 -4.31
N GLU A 403 0.69 -11.80 -5.21
CA GLU A 403 0.09 -12.04 -6.52
C GLU A 403 1.04 -12.90 -7.37
N PRO A 404 0.60 -14.07 -7.85
CA PRO A 404 1.47 -15.01 -8.57
C PRO A 404 2.05 -14.46 -9.87
N SER A 405 1.33 -13.53 -10.49
CA SER A 405 1.73 -12.85 -11.72
C SER A 405 2.14 -11.42 -11.43
N THR A 406 3.20 -11.24 -10.61
CA THR A 406 3.78 -9.89 -10.41
C THR A 406 4.32 -9.38 -11.74
N PRO A 407 3.73 -8.36 -12.34
CA PRO A 407 4.14 -7.94 -13.68
C PRO A 407 5.57 -7.39 -13.68
N CYS A 408 6.39 -7.82 -14.62
CA CYS A 408 7.53 -7.01 -15.05
C CYS A 408 6.97 -5.71 -15.64
N SER A 409 7.40 -4.60 -15.14
CA SER A 409 7.22 -3.18 -15.45
C SER A 409 6.32 -2.69 -16.62
N LEU A 410 5.66 -3.54 -17.39
CA LEU A 410 4.88 -3.14 -18.58
C LEU A 410 3.56 -3.90 -18.75
N SER A 411 3.23 -4.85 -17.89
CA SER A 411 1.97 -5.57 -17.99
C SER A 411 1.00 -5.07 -16.92
N PRO A 412 -0.22 -4.67 -17.29
CA PRO A 412 -1.21 -4.29 -16.28
C PRO A 412 -1.47 -5.47 -15.35
N VAL A 413 -1.60 -5.19 -14.08
CA VAL A 413 -2.06 -6.16 -13.09
C VAL A 413 -3.45 -6.64 -13.51
N ARG A 414 -3.78 -7.92 -13.26
CA ARG A 414 -5.16 -8.37 -13.48
C ARG A 414 -6.14 -7.42 -12.81
N PRO A 415 -7.31 -7.16 -13.39
CA PRO A 415 -8.31 -6.35 -12.72
C PRO A 415 -8.71 -6.98 -11.39
N LEU A 416 -8.50 -6.25 -10.29
CA LEU A 416 -8.80 -6.68 -8.93
C LEU A 416 -10.29 -6.56 -8.63
N CYS A 417 -10.80 -7.40 -7.73
CA CYS A 417 -12.15 -7.30 -7.22
C CYS A 417 -12.25 -6.17 -6.17
N PHE A 418 -13.45 -5.70 -5.88
CA PHE A 418 -13.67 -4.59 -4.94
C PHE A 418 -13.22 -4.91 -3.49
N ASP A 419 -13.16 -6.17 -3.13
CA ASP A 419 -12.70 -6.70 -1.84
C ASP A 419 -11.17 -6.94 -1.81
N GLU A 420 -10.50 -6.87 -2.96
CA GLU A 420 -9.05 -6.93 -3.12
C GLU A 420 -8.45 -5.51 -3.07
N ASN A 421 -8.71 -4.77 -2.00
CA ASN A 421 -8.44 -3.34 -1.89
C ASN A 421 -7.34 -2.94 -0.91
N TYR A 422 -6.64 -3.92 -0.35
CA TYR A 422 -5.41 -3.72 0.41
C TYR A 422 -4.22 -4.16 -0.43
N LEU A 423 -3.42 -3.20 -0.91
CA LEU A 423 -2.29 -3.43 -1.79
C LEU A 423 -0.98 -3.03 -1.11
N THR A 424 0.00 -3.93 -1.17
CA THR A 424 1.38 -3.64 -0.77
C THR A 424 2.28 -3.80 -1.98
N PHE A 425 2.87 -2.71 -2.44
CA PHE A 425 3.89 -2.71 -3.49
C PHE A 425 5.26 -2.86 -2.82
N GLN A 426 6.01 -3.89 -3.21
CA GLN A 426 7.40 -4.06 -2.83
C GLN A 426 8.27 -3.80 -4.04
N PHE A 427 9.23 -2.91 -3.92
CA PHE A 427 10.07 -2.49 -5.04
C PHE A 427 11.50 -2.20 -4.59
N SER A 428 12.45 -2.35 -5.50
CA SER A 428 13.87 -2.18 -5.24
C SER A 428 14.60 -1.77 -6.53
N SER A 429 15.64 -0.97 -6.41
CA SER A 429 16.60 -0.72 -7.49
C SER A 429 17.55 -1.92 -7.71
N LEU A 430 17.53 -2.90 -6.79
CA LEU A 430 18.44 -4.03 -6.75
C LEU A 430 19.91 -3.60 -6.71
N ASP A 431 20.17 -2.55 -5.93
CA ASP A 431 21.53 -2.18 -5.57
C ASP A 431 22.01 -3.11 -4.45
N TYR A 432 22.86 -4.06 -4.79
CA TYR A 432 23.37 -5.04 -3.83
C TYR A 432 24.65 -4.57 -3.17
N ALA A 433 25.35 -3.63 -3.80
CA ALA A 433 26.60 -3.09 -3.28
C ALA A 433 26.34 -2.14 -2.11
N HIS A 434 25.40 -1.22 -2.26
CA HIS A 434 25.09 -0.19 -1.26
C HIS A 434 23.58 0.00 -1.08
N PRO A 435 22.87 -1.02 -0.63
CA PRO A 435 21.41 -0.97 -0.51
C PRO A 435 20.94 0.09 0.51
N SER A 436 21.76 0.42 1.50
CA SER A 436 21.45 1.44 2.52
C SER A 436 21.55 2.88 2.03
N HIS A 437 22.24 3.12 0.89
CA HIS A 437 22.42 4.46 0.32
C HIS A 437 21.33 4.85 -0.64
N ILE A 438 20.43 3.93 -1.00
CA ILE A 438 19.36 4.20 -1.95
C ILE A 438 18.12 4.68 -1.20
N ARG A 439 17.62 5.84 -1.61
CA ARG A 439 16.36 6.40 -1.16
C ARG A 439 15.29 6.13 -2.20
N TYR A 440 14.08 5.89 -1.75
CA TYR A 440 12.94 5.65 -2.61
C TYR A 440 11.84 6.67 -2.33
N ARG A 441 11.12 7.05 -3.39
CA ARG A 441 9.87 7.76 -3.27
C ARG A 441 8.81 7.09 -4.14
N TYR A 442 7.57 7.21 -3.73
CA TYR A 442 6.45 6.61 -4.44
C TYR A 442 5.20 7.47 -4.33
N ARG A 443 4.27 7.24 -5.23
CA ARG A 443 2.91 7.78 -5.19
C ARG A 443 1.95 6.87 -5.92
N LEU A 444 0.65 7.03 -5.65
CA LEU A 444 -0.42 6.32 -6.36
C LEU A 444 -1.30 7.35 -7.09
N CYS A 445 -0.98 7.61 -8.35
CA CYS A 445 -1.77 8.51 -9.20
C CYS A 445 -3.20 8.00 -9.33
N GLY A 446 -4.17 8.90 -9.17
CA GLY A 446 -5.59 8.57 -9.05
C GLY A 446 -6.11 8.56 -7.61
N LEU A 447 -5.20 8.47 -6.61
CA LEU A 447 -5.50 8.66 -5.20
C LEU A 447 -4.82 9.91 -4.64
N GLU A 448 -3.57 10.13 -5.01
CA GLU A 448 -2.71 11.21 -4.51
C GLU A 448 -1.76 11.71 -5.61
N ASP A 449 -1.39 12.99 -5.55
CA ASP A 449 -0.46 13.61 -6.49
C ASP A 449 0.93 13.85 -5.87
N GLU A 450 1.02 13.85 -4.54
CA GLU A 450 2.27 14.10 -3.81
C GLU A 450 3.14 12.84 -3.73
N TRP A 451 4.47 13.08 -3.73
CA TRP A 451 5.45 12.02 -3.55
C TRP A 451 5.70 11.73 -2.07
N HIS A 452 5.56 10.49 -1.67
CA HIS A 452 5.94 9.98 -0.35
C HIS A 452 7.35 9.39 -0.40
N ILE A 453 8.15 9.71 0.60
CA ILE A 453 9.45 9.06 0.78
C ILE A 453 9.20 7.74 1.52
N ALA A 454 9.71 6.65 0.97
CA ALA A 454 9.62 5.35 1.62
C ALA A 454 10.43 5.36 2.93
N ASP A 455 9.87 4.72 3.95
CA ASP A 455 10.59 4.50 5.20
C ASP A 455 11.87 3.67 4.95
N GLU A 456 12.90 3.91 5.77
CA GLU A 456 14.20 3.27 5.61
C GLU A 456 14.10 1.75 5.68
N THR A 457 14.19 1.14 4.51
CA THR A 457 14.33 -0.30 4.38
C THR A 457 15.61 -0.57 3.57
N ILE A 458 16.51 -1.34 4.15
CA ILE A 458 17.78 -1.69 3.50
C ILE A 458 17.46 -2.50 2.23
N GLY A 459 17.61 -1.87 1.07
CA GLY A 459 17.50 -2.49 -0.25
C GLY A 459 16.08 -2.80 -0.76
N LEU A 460 15.03 -2.77 0.07
CA LEU A 460 13.66 -3.08 -0.32
C LEU A 460 12.69 -2.03 0.24
N ALA A 461 12.02 -1.30 -0.62
CA ALA A 461 10.97 -0.36 -0.24
C ALA A 461 9.58 -1.01 -0.30
N LYS A 462 8.69 -0.53 0.56
CA LYS A 462 7.29 -0.96 0.64
C LYS A 462 6.36 0.25 0.64
N ALA A 463 5.27 0.12 -0.11
CA ALA A 463 4.19 1.09 -0.13
C ALA A 463 2.87 0.38 0.15
N ASP A 464 2.24 0.72 1.26
CA ASP A 464 1.01 0.10 1.73
C ASP A 464 -0.19 1.02 1.50
N TYR A 465 -1.16 0.55 0.74
CA TYR A 465 -2.42 1.24 0.48
C TYR A 465 -3.58 0.41 0.98
N LYS A 466 -4.35 0.95 1.94
CA LYS A 466 -5.47 0.26 2.59
C LYS A 466 -6.79 0.86 2.15
N ALA A 467 -7.77 -0.02 1.95
CA ALA A 467 -9.14 0.36 1.63
C ALA A 467 -9.25 1.25 0.38
N LEU A 468 -8.52 0.91 -0.69
CA LEU A 468 -8.56 1.63 -1.95
C LEU A 468 -9.98 1.60 -2.54
N PRO A 469 -10.54 2.75 -2.95
CA PRO A 469 -11.77 2.80 -3.71
C PRO A 469 -11.67 2.07 -5.05
N SER A 470 -12.80 1.72 -5.63
CA SER A 470 -12.83 1.22 -7.00
C SER A 470 -12.41 2.32 -7.98
N GLY A 471 -11.48 2.00 -8.87
CA GLY A 471 -10.92 2.98 -9.80
C GLY A 471 -9.73 2.42 -10.57
N GLU A 472 -9.16 3.27 -11.39
CA GLU A 472 -7.92 3.01 -12.10
C GLU A 472 -6.80 3.84 -11.44
N TYR A 473 -5.70 3.17 -11.14
CA TYR A 473 -4.56 3.75 -10.44
C TYR A 473 -3.27 3.47 -11.20
N ILE A 474 -2.32 4.38 -11.09
CA ILE A 474 -0.97 4.18 -11.57
C ILE A 474 -0.03 4.36 -10.37
N PHE A 475 0.57 3.25 -9.94
CA PHE A 475 1.64 3.30 -8.95
C PHE A 475 2.93 3.73 -9.62
N GLU A 476 3.56 4.77 -9.08
CA GLU A 476 4.86 5.26 -9.53
C GLU A 476 5.87 5.19 -8.39
N ALA A 477 7.08 4.74 -8.70
CA ALA A 477 8.19 4.71 -7.75
C ALA A 477 9.50 5.13 -8.43
N GLN A 478 10.35 5.83 -7.68
CA GLN A 478 11.67 6.28 -8.12
C GLN A 478 12.70 5.97 -7.04
N ALA A 479 13.94 5.77 -7.48
CA ALA A 479 15.10 5.62 -6.63
C ALA A 479 16.06 6.77 -6.83
N ALA A 480 16.78 7.16 -5.78
CA ALA A 480 17.86 8.11 -5.85
C ALA A 480 19.00 7.65 -4.92
N SER A 481 20.24 7.88 -5.30
CA SER A 481 21.35 7.86 -4.35
C SER A 481 21.18 9.02 -3.35
N ALA A 482 21.94 9.01 -2.27
CA ALA A 482 21.82 10.01 -1.22
C ALA A 482 21.95 11.46 -1.72
N ASP A 483 22.85 11.69 -2.68
CA ASP A 483 23.14 13.00 -3.28
C ASP A 483 22.70 13.08 -4.75
N GLY A 484 22.09 12.02 -5.30
CA GLY A 484 21.77 11.89 -6.72
C GLY A 484 20.40 12.42 -7.09
N GLU A 485 20.19 12.58 -8.38
CA GLU A 485 18.89 12.85 -8.98
C GLU A 485 17.99 11.60 -8.91
N TRP A 486 16.68 11.83 -9.00
CA TRP A 486 15.73 10.73 -9.04
C TRP A 486 15.80 9.99 -10.37
N SER A 487 15.80 8.68 -10.31
CA SER A 487 15.80 7.80 -11.49
C SER A 487 14.52 7.95 -12.31
N GLU A 488 14.48 7.30 -13.46
CA GLU A 488 13.22 7.07 -14.17
C GLU A 488 12.21 6.36 -13.26
N ALA A 489 10.92 6.64 -13.46
CA ALA A 489 9.86 6.08 -12.63
C ALA A 489 9.52 4.64 -13.06
N LEU A 490 9.45 3.72 -12.12
CA LEU A 490 8.70 2.50 -12.25
C LEU A 490 7.21 2.86 -12.32
N THR A 491 6.48 2.36 -13.32
CA THR A 491 5.04 2.57 -13.45
C THR A 491 4.31 1.22 -13.45
N VAL A 492 3.27 1.09 -12.60
CA VAL A 492 2.44 -0.12 -12.51
C VAL A 492 0.98 0.28 -12.54
N GLN A 493 0.25 -0.20 -13.54
CA GLN A 493 -1.18 0.06 -13.67
C GLN A 493 -1.98 -0.95 -12.86
N VAL A 494 -2.89 -0.46 -12.03
CA VAL A 494 -3.79 -1.26 -11.21
C VAL A 494 -5.22 -0.77 -11.38
N SER A 495 -6.14 -1.70 -11.65
CA SER A 495 -7.57 -1.41 -11.74
C SER A 495 -8.34 -2.22 -10.71
N ILE A 496 -9.18 -1.54 -9.90
CA ILE A 496 -10.08 -2.17 -8.93
C ILE A 496 -11.51 -2.02 -9.43
N ARG A 497 -12.15 -3.15 -9.74
CA ARG A 497 -13.52 -3.16 -10.25
C ARG A 497 -14.49 -2.69 -9.17
N PRO A 498 -15.52 -1.91 -9.54
CA PRO A 498 -16.56 -1.54 -8.61
C PRO A 498 -17.35 -2.79 -8.19
N PRO A 499 -17.84 -2.83 -6.95
CA PRO A 499 -18.75 -3.87 -6.50
C PRO A 499 -20.01 -3.88 -7.36
N PHE A 500 -20.63 -5.07 -7.54
CA PHE A 500 -21.78 -5.23 -8.45
C PHE A 500 -22.92 -4.25 -8.13
N TRP A 501 -23.09 -3.85 -6.87
CA TRP A 501 -24.14 -2.89 -6.47
C TRP A 501 -23.83 -1.42 -6.85
N LEU A 502 -22.59 -1.08 -7.23
CA LEU A 502 -22.21 0.24 -7.77
C LEU A 502 -22.14 0.27 -9.29
N THR A 503 -22.32 -0.87 -9.95
CA THR A 503 -22.35 -0.95 -11.42
C THR A 503 -23.54 -0.17 -11.98
N TRP A 504 -23.43 0.27 -13.23
CA TRP A 504 -24.50 1.02 -13.88
C TRP A 504 -25.83 0.22 -13.95
N TRP A 505 -25.74 -1.10 -14.09
CA TRP A 505 -26.88 -2.00 -14.04
C TRP A 505 -27.56 -2.02 -12.66
N ALA A 506 -26.80 -2.05 -11.58
CA ALA A 506 -27.33 -1.98 -10.23
C ALA A 506 -27.98 -0.62 -9.96
N LYS A 507 -27.34 0.48 -10.40
CA LYS A 507 -27.90 1.82 -10.32
C LYS A 507 -29.23 1.93 -11.07
N LEU A 508 -29.31 1.33 -12.28
CA LEU A 508 -30.56 1.23 -13.03
C LEU A 508 -31.61 0.39 -12.29
N GLY A 509 -31.19 -0.71 -11.67
CA GLY A 509 -32.04 -1.52 -10.79
C GLY A 509 -32.58 -0.73 -9.58
N TYR A 510 -31.74 0.06 -8.93
CA TYR A 510 -32.16 0.94 -7.83
C TYR A 510 -33.13 2.02 -8.31
N CYS A 511 -32.89 2.64 -9.48
CA CYS A 511 -33.82 3.59 -10.06
C CYS A 511 -35.19 2.95 -10.39
N LEU A 512 -35.18 1.73 -10.92
CA LEU A 512 -36.43 0.98 -11.16
C LEU A 512 -37.13 0.61 -9.86
N LEU A 513 -36.37 0.16 -8.84
CA LEU A 513 -36.93 -0.17 -7.53
C LEU A 513 -37.55 1.06 -6.86
N THR A 514 -36.82 2.19 -6.88
CA THR A 514 -37.33 3.45 -6.32
C THR A 514 -38.56 3.94 -7.08
N LEU A 515 -38.57 3.80 -8.42
CA LEU A 515 -39.74 4.12 -9.23
C LEU A 515 -40.93 3.24 -8.87
N LEU A 516 -40.73 1.92 -8.72
CA LEU A 516 -41.77 0.99 -8.28
C LEU A 516 -42.31 1.32 -6.89
N ILE A 517 -41.43 1.66 -5.97
CA ILE A 517 -41.83 2.11 -4.62
C ILE A 517 -42.64 3.39 -4.71
N LEU A 518 -42.21 4.38 -5.48
CA LEU A 518 -42.92 5.64 -5.69
C LEU A 518 -44.29 5.40 -6.34
N LEU A 519 -44.34 4.54 -7.39
CA LEU A 519 -45.62 4.16 -8.01
C LEU A 519 -46.53 3.42 -7.03
N SER A 520 -45.97 2.56 -6.20
CA SER A 520 -46.74 1.86 -5.13
C SER A 520 -47.27 2.84 -4.09
N LEU A 521 -46.44 3.77 -3.62
CA LEU A 521 -46.85 4.82 -2.70
C LEU A 521 -47.91 5.75 -3.32
N LEU A 522 -47.72 6.13 -4.58
CA LEU A 522 -48.67 6.93 -5.32
C LEU A 522 -50.01 6.17 -5.45
N ASN A 523 -49.95 4.89 -5.82
CA ASN A 523 -51.15 4.03 -5.92
C ASN A 523 -51.82 3.87 -4.56
N TYR A 524 -51.05 3.70 -3.48
CA TYR A 524 -51.57 3.69 -2.13
C TYR A 524 -52.25 5.03 -1.74
N TYR A 525 -51.55 6.14 -2.06
CA TYR A 525 -52.08 7.48 -1.81
C TYR A 525 -53.34 7.73 -2.62
N LEU A 526 -53.36 7.36 -3.91
CA LEU A 526 -54.55 7.50 -4.77
C LEU A 526 -55.70 6.62 -4.30
N LYS A 527 -55.45 5.38 -3.84
CA LYS A 527 -56.46 4.51 -3.23
C LYS A 527 -57.02 5.14 -1.96
N ARG A 528 -56.15 5.68 -1.11
CA ARG A 528 -56.57 6.36 0.13
C ARG A 528 -57.39 7.60 -0.16
N LYS A 529 -57.00 8.39 -1.16
CA LYS A 529 -57.72 9.59 -1.60
C LYS A 529 -59.07 9.21 -2.25
N ARG A 530 -59.11 8.14 -3.07
CA ARG A 530 -60.36 7.60 -3.63
C ARG A 530 -61.28 7.09 -2.55
N ALA A 531 -60.77 6.32 -1.58
CA ALA A 531 -61.56 5.85 -0.44
C ALA A 531 -62.08 7.00 0.42
N ALA A 532 -61.32 8.09 0.58
CA ALA A 532 -61.79 9.30 1.27
C ALA A 532 -62.89 10.01 0.47
N LEU A 533 -62.70 10.14 -0.86
CA LEU A 533 -63.74 10.72 -1.75
C LEU A 533 -64.97 9.85 -1.83
N GLU A 534 -64.81 8.52 -1.84
CA GLU A 534 -65.94 7.58 -1.81
C GLU A 534 -66.71 7.67 -0.48
N ARG A 535 -65.99 7.85 0.63
CA ARG A 535 -66.65 8.09 1.93
C ARG A 535 -67.43 9.38 1.92
N GLU A 536 -66.85 10.47 1.43
CA GLU A 536 -67.51 11.77 1.30
C GLU A 536 -68.71 11.70 0.33
N ASN A 537 -68.54 10.97 -0.78
CA ASN A 537 -69.61 10.78 -1.75
C ASN A 537 -70.70 9.84 -1.22
N ASN A 538 -70.29 8.78 -0.50
CA ASN A 538 -71.27 7.89 0.18
C ASN A 538 -72.00 8.62 1.31
N GLU A 539 -71.32 9.50 2.05
CA GLU A 539 -72.00 10.35 3.03
C GLU A 539 -72.99 11.31 2.38
N ARG A 540 -72.60 11.90 1.21
CA ARG A 540 -73.55 12.72 0.41
C ARG A 540 -74.69 11.89 -0.16
N VAL A 541 -74.38 10.71 -0.68
CA VAL A 541 -75.43 9.78 -1.18
C VAL A 541 -76.26 9.26 -0.06
N ASN A 542 -75.72 8.92 1.10
CA ASN A 542 -76.51 8.49 2.28
C ASN A 542 -77.38 9.62 2.81
N ARG A 543 -76.89 10.87 2.82
CA ARG A 543 -77.79 12.02 3.15
C ARG A 543 -78.92 12.21 2.14
N LEU A 544 -78.61 11.97 0.83
CA LEU A 544 -79.62 11.97 -0.20
C LEU A 544 -80.55 10.75 -0.09
N PHE A 545 -80.02 9.60 0.36
CA PHE A 545 -80.85 8.42 0.63
C PHE A 545 -81.67 8.62 1.91
N GLU A 546 -81.15 9.21 2.96
CA GLU A 546 -81.91 9.56 4.17
C GLU A 546 -83.00 10.56 3.86
N LEU A 547 -82.69 11.56 3.00
CA LEU A 547 -83.75 12.49 2.53
C LEU A 547 -84.77 11.80 1.62
N ARG A 548 -84.34 10.78 0.86
CA ARG A 548 -85.21 9.98 0.00
C ARG A 548 -85.94 8.89 0.76
N ASP A 549 -85.40 8.32 1.80
CA ASP A 549 -86.06 7.35 2.66
C ASP A 549 -87.06 8.04 3.61
N ALA A 550 -86.73 9.25 4.02
CA ALA A 550 -87.77 10.10 4.70
C ALA A 550 -88.97 10.40 3.79
N ALA A 551 -88.70 10.53 2.46
CA ALA A 551 -89.75 10.63 1.46
C ALA A 551 -90.44 9.29 1.09
N ARG A 552 -89.70 8.16 1.27
CA ARG A 552 -90.15 6.80 0.93
C ARG A 552 -90.95 6.09 2.03
N HIS A 553 -90.76 6.49 3.30
CA HIS A 553 -91.61 6.01 4.36
C HIS A 553 -93.06 6.42 4.17
N GLN A 554 -93.32 7.25 3.20
CA GLN A 554 -94.66 7.65 2.82
C GLN A 554 -95.26 6.81 1.67
N PHE A 555 -94.48 5.97 1.01
CA PHE A 555 -94.97 5.11 -0.05
C PHE A 555 -94.20 3.74 -0.03
N ALA A 556 -94.57 2.92 0.97
CA ALA A 556 -94.08 1.54 0.96
C ALA A 556 -95.26 0.60 1.05
N GLU A 557 -95.36 -0.21 0.06
CA GLU A 557 -95.70 -1.65 0.11
C GLU A 557 -95.84 -2.16 -1.31
N SER A 558 -94.80 -2.88 -1.75
CA SER A 558 -94.95 -4.21 -2.46
C SER A 558 -93.72 -4.61 -3.27
N THR A 559 -93.13 -5.74 -2.85
CA THR A 559 -92.63 -6.94 -3.54
C THR A 559 -91.96 -6.88 -4.88
N THR A 560 -90.88 -7.69 -4.92
CA THR A 560 -90.18 -8.38 -6.04
C THR A 560 -89.12 -7.64 -6.76
N VAL A 561 -87.96 -8.35 -6.80
CA VAL A 561 -86.72 -7.99 -7.50
C VAL A 561 -86.92 -8.07 -9.01
N ASP A 562 -86.99 -6.93 -9.66
CA ASP A 562 -87.08 -6.80 -11.13
C ASP A 562 -85.76 -6.23 -11.72
N PRO A 563 -85.33 -6.75 -12.85
CA PRO A 563 -84.16 -6.27 -13.55
C PRO A 563 -84.21 -4.83 -14.10
N GLU A 564 -85.39 -4.21 -14.08
CA GLU A 564 -85.69 -2.84 -14.55
C GLU A 564 -84.98 -1.72 -13.81
N LYS A 565 -84.21 -2.04 -12.76
CA LYS A 565 -83.60 -1.03 -11.89
C LYS A 565 -82.09 -0.74 -12.17
N ILE A 566 -81.49 -1.34 -13.23
CA ILE A 566 -80.06 -1.25 -13.49
C ILE A 566 -79.79 -0.39 -14.73
N SER A 567 -80.74 -0.05 -15.51
CA SER A 567 -80.61 0.70 -16.75
C SER A 567 -81.24 2.08 -16.71
N ALA A 568 -80.54 3.09 -17.21
CA ALA A 568 -81.05 4.45 -17.33
C ALA A 568 -82.02 4.62 -18.52
N ASN A 569 -82.07 3.63 -19.46
CA ASN A 569 -82.86 3.63 -20.67
C ASN A 569 -83.29 2.21 -21.03
N ILE A 570 -84.45 2.06 -21.70
CA ILE A 570 -85.05 0.80 -22.18
C ILE A 570 -84.08 0.03 -23.11
N GLU A 571 -83.25 0.72 -23.92
CA GLU A 571 -82.25 0.08 -24.79
C GLU A 571 -81.10 -0.59 -24.04
N GLU A 572 -80.69 -0.02 -22.93
CA GLU A 572 -79.62 -0.59 -22.05
C GLU A 572 -80.15 -1.82 -21.30
N GLU A 573 -81.37 -1.81 -20.87
CA GLU A 573 -82.02 -2.92 -20.24
C GLU A 573 -82.13 -4.14 -21.19
N GLU A 574 -82.52 -3.92 -22.43
CA GLU A 574 -82.62 -4.96 -23.40
C GLU A 574 -81.26 -5.54 -23.84
N LEU A 575 -80.22 -4.72 -23.85
CA LEU A 575 -78.87 -5.16 -24.06
C LEU A 575 -78.36 -6.04 -22.90
N VAL A 576 -78.61 -5.66 -21.67
CA VAL A 576 -78.20 -6.47 -20.49
C VAL A 576 -78.99 -7.79 -20.49
N LYS A 577 -80.28 -7.81 -20.82
CA LYS A 577 -81.04 -9.04 -20.94
C LYS A 577 -80.48 -9.98 -22.01
N ARG A 578 -80.10 -9.44 -23.19
CA ARG A 578 -79.45 -10.23 -24.24
C ARG A 578 -78.09 -10.79 -23.86
N MET A 579 -77.24 -9.98 -23.18
CA MET A 579 -75.96 -10.44 -22.70
C MET A 579 -76.08 -11.55 -21.64
N LEU A 580 -77.01 -11.40 -20.72
CA LEU A 580 -77.28 -12.44 -19.73
C LEU A 580 -77.80 -13.72 -20.35
N ALA A 581 -78.74 -13.63 -21.31
CA ALA A 581 -79.24 -14.79 -22.06
C ALA A 581 -78.10 -15.53 -22.80
N ALA A 582 -77.27 -14.80 -23.54
CA ALA A 582 -76.17 -15.38 -24.29
C ALA A 582 -75.14 -16.06 -23.40
N ILE A 583 -74.81 -15.51 -22.24
CA ILE A 583 -73.91 -16.14 -21.29
C ILE A 583 -74.55 -17.36 -20.63
N ASN A 584 -75.84 -17.32 -20.33
CA ASN A 584 -76.53 -18.42 -19.72
C ASN A 584 -76.68 -19.63 -20.67
N ASP A 585 -76.91 -19.37 -21.96
CA ASP A 585 -76.98 -20.41 -22.99
C ASP A 585 -75.65 -21.10 -23.26
N ASN A 586 -74.55 -20.46 -22.88
CA ASN A 586 -73.14 -20.94 -23.06
C ASN A 586 -72.38 -21.09 -21.72
N LEU A 587 -73.08 -21.39 -20.66
CA LEU A 587 -72.50 -21.37 -19.32
C LEU A 587 -71.43 -22.42 -19.10
N ASP A 588 -71.57 -23.59 -19.70
CA ASP A 588 -70.70 -24.74 -19.60
C ASP A 588 -69.53 -24.72 -20.64
N ASN A 589 -69.60 -23.83 -21.60
CA ASN A 589 -68.60 -23.71 -22.64
C ASN A 589 -67.39 -22.91 -22.14
N GLU A 590 -66.26 -23.58 -21.86
CA GLU A 590 -65.06 -22.95 -21.35
C GLU A 590 -64.42 -21.94 -22.32
N ASP A 591 -64.56 -22.14 -23.61
CA ASP A 591 -64.06 -21.24 -24.64
C ASP A 591 -64.95 -20.03 -24.92
N TYR A 592 -66.13 -19.95 -24.29
CA TYR A 592 -67.00 -18.80 -24.44
C TYR A 592 -66.42 -17.56 -23.77
N GLY A 593 -65.86 -16.68 -24.59
CA GLY A 593 -65.17 -15.46 -24.18
C GLY A 593 -65.81 -14.18 -24.69
N VAL A 594 -65.08 -13.08 -24.52
CA VAL A 594 -65.55 -11.74 -24.91
C VAL A 594 -65.86 -11.62 -26.39
N ASP A 595 -65.13 -12.35 -27.24
CA ASP A 595 -65.34 -12.30 -28.71
C ASP A 595 -66.63 -13.03 -29.17
N GLN A 596 -66.98 -14.07 -28.45
CA GLN A 596 -68.27 -14.76 -28.70
C GLN A 596 -69.42 -13.92 -28.16
N LEU A 597 -69.34 -13.41 -26.93
CA LEU A 597 -70.37 -12.56 -26.35
C LEU A 597 -70.60 -11.32 -27.24
N ALA A 598 -69.57 -10.69 -27.77
CA ALA A 598 -69.68 -9.55 -28.67
C ALA A 598 -70.44 -9.88 -29.96
N ARG A 599 -70.18 -11.07 -30.53
CA ARG A 599 -70.94 -11.55 -31.72
C ARG A 599 -72.43 -11.83 -31.41
N ASP A 600 -72.71 -12.49 -30.29
CA ASP A 600 -74.07 -12.87 -29.91
C ASP A 600 -74.95 -11.66 -29.59
N VAL A 601 -74.37 -10.59 -29.09
CA VAL A 601 -75.11 -9.34 -28.89
C VAL A 601 -75.01 -8.36 -30.04
N ALA A 602 -74.41 -8.77 -31.18
CA ALA A 602 -74.23 -8.00 -32.40
C ALA A 602 -73.47 -6.69 -32.21
N MET A 603 -72.36 -6.73 -31.40
CA MET A 603 -71.51 -5.57 -31.15
C MET A 603 -70.05 -5.86 -31.46
N SER A 604 -69.27 -4.81 -31.76
CA SER A 604 -67.82 -4.97 -31.83
C SER A 604 -67.26 -5.14 -30.40
N ARG A 605 -66.12 -5.83 -30.28
CA ARG A 605 -65.45 -6.04 -28.98
C ARG A 605 -65.15 -4.73 -28.24
N SER A 606 -64.70 -3.70 -28.97
CA SER A 606 -64.44 -2.38 -28.39
C SER A 606 -65.75 -1.69 -27.92
N SER A 607 -66.79 -1.77 -28.73
CA SER A 607 -68.09 -1.18 -28.37
C SER A 607 -68.73 -1.87 -27.16
N LEU A 608 -68.58 -3.20 -27.07
CA LEU A 608 -69.02 -3.95 -25.89
C LEU A 608 -68.21 -3.57 -24.63
N TYR A 609 -66.94 -3.36 -24.81
CA TYR A 609 -66.04 -2.95 -23.74
C TYR A 609 -66.41 -1.55 -23.18
N ASP A 610 -66.59 -0.60 -24.09
CA ASP A 610 -66.94 0.77 -23.76
C ASP A 610 -68.35 0.84 -23.17
N LYS A 611 -69.29 0.10 -23.69
CA LYS A 611 -70.68 0.10 -23.24
C LYS A 611 -70.79 -0.51 -21.84
N LEU A 612 -70.17 -1.69 -21.60
CA LEU A 612 -70.17 -2.33 -20.27
C LEU A 612 -69.41 -1.52 -19.23
N ARG A 613 -68.33 -0.89 -19.64
CA ARG A 613 -67.55 -0.01 -18.78
C ARG A 613 -68.35 1.25 -18.41
N THR A 614 -69.10 1.81 -19.34
CA THR A 614 -69.94 3.00 -19.08
C THR A 614 -71.16 2.67 -18.22
N MET A 615 -71.80 1.55 -18.50
CA MET A 615 -73.06 1.14 -17.83
C MET A 615 -72.79 0.50 -16.45
N LEU A 616 -71.82 -0.40 -16.36
CA LEU A 616 -71.58 -1.25 -15.20
C LEU A 616 -70.20 -1.07 -14.57
N GLY A 617 -69.29 -0.35 -15.25
CA GLY A 617 -67.95 -0.10 -14.78
C GLY A 617 -67.01 -1.31 -14.80
N ILE A 618 -67.40 -2.41 -15.42
CA ILE A 618 -66.64 -3.67 -15.47
C ILE A 618 -66.28 -4.05 -16.91
N SER A 619 -65.17 -4.83 -17.03
CA SER A 619 -64.83 -5.36 -18.35
C SER A 619 -65.80 -6.46 -18.79
N PRO A 620 -65.98 -6.68 -20.09
CA PRO A 620 -66.78 -7.79 -20.58
C PRO A 620 -66.31 -9.16 -20.05
N ALA A 621 -64.99 -9.35 -19.91
CA ALA A 621 -64.43 -10.56 -19.29
C ALA A 621 -64.81 -10.73 -17.84
N ASP A 622 -64.84 -9.62 -17.08
CA ASP A 622 -65.27 -9.61 -15.71
C ASP A 622 -66.79 -9.83 -15.60
N PHE A 623 -67.53 -9.29 -16.57
CA PHE A 623 -68.99 -9.50 -16.64
C PHE A 623 -69.31 -10.98 -16.83
N ILE A 624 -68.71 -11.64 -17.86
CA ILE A 624 -68.84 -13.09 -18.08
C ILE A 624 -68.47 -13.86 -16.82
N ARG A 625 -67.28 -13.54 -16.27
CA ARG A 625 -66.79 -14.23 -15.08
C ARG A 625 -67.76 -14.08 -13.88
N ASN A 626 -68.30 -12.88 -13.67
CA ASN A 626 -69.19 -12.61 -12.57
C ASN A 626 -70.53 -13.36 -12.71
N VAL A 627 -71.06 -13.43 -13.95
CA VAL A 627 -72.30 -14.19 -14.23
C VAL A 627 -72.01 -15.68 -13.96
N ARG A 628 -70.90 -16.24 -14.44
CA ARG A 628 -70.51 -17.62 -14.18
C ARG A 628 -70.37 -17.94 -12.71
N LEU A 629 -69.73 -17.02 -11.93
CA LEU A 629 -69.54 -17.21 -10.52
C LEU A 629 -70.85 -17.12 -9.72
N LYS A 630 -71.82 -16.28 -10.16
CA LYS A 630 -73.17 -16.25 -9.56
C LYS A 630 -73.92 -17.55 -9.78
N HIS A 631 -73.88 -18.08 -11.01
CA HIS A 631 -74.49 -19.39 -11.28
C HIS A 631 -73.78 -20.51 -10.54
N ALA A 632 -72.45 -20.42 -10.36
CA ALA A 632 -71.74 -21.35 -9.51
C ALA A 632 -72.20 -21.32 -8.06
N ALA A 633 -72.47 -20.14 -7.52
CA ALA A 633 -73.00 -19.97 -6.17
C ALA A 633 -74.37 -20.63 -6.03
N GLU A 634 -75.28 -20.43 -7.02
CA GLU A 634 -76.60 -21.08 -7.07
C GLU A 634 -76.49 -22.62 -7.14
N LEU A 635 -75.56 -23.16 -7.98
CA LEU A 635 -75.32 -24.59 -8.11
C LEU A 635 -74.74 -25.18 -6.82
N LEU A 636 -73.84 -24.46 -6.16
CA LEU A 636 -73.24 -24.88 -4.89
C LEU A 636 -74.30 -24.97 -3.75
N THR A 637 -75.30 -24.08 -3.76
CA THR A 637 -76.38 -24.05 -2.76
C THR A 637 -77.51 -25.07 -3.05
N ASN A 638 -77.86 -25.22 -4.34
CA ASN A 638 -79.03 -25.97 -4.76
C ASN A 638 -78.76 -27.41 -5.18
N THR A 639 -77.48 -27.81 -5.32
CA THR A 639 -77.11 -29.12 -5.84
C THR A 639 -76.05 -29.82 -4.99
N LYS A 640 -75.93 -31.13 -5.17
CA LYS A 640 -74.85 -31.93 -4.51
C LYS A 640 -73.64 -32.18 -5.40
N LEU A 641 -73.46 -31.40 -6.48
CA LEU A 641 -72.33 -31.55 -7.42
C LEU A 641 -71.01 -31.27 -6.74
N SER A 642 -69.96 -31.97 -7.08
CA SER A 642 -68.60 -31.67 -6.54
C SER A 642 -68.11 -30.29 -6.98
N ILE A 643 -67.18 -29.69 -6.31
CA ILE A 643 -66.58 -28.38 -6.66
C ILE A 643 -65.97 -28.43 -8.09
N ALA A 644 -65.39 -29.59 -8.44
CA ALA A 644 -64.86 -29.77 -9.78
C ALA A 644 -65.95 -29.80 -10.84
N GLU A 645 -67.03 -30.53 -10.60
CA GLU A 645 -68.23 -30.57 -11.51
C GLU A 645 -68.88 -29.21 -11.62
N VAL A 646 -69.03 -28.44 -10.55
CA VAL A 646 -69.53 -27.07 -10.59
C VAL A 646 -68.60 -26.18 -11.43
N SER A 647 -67.28 -26.28 -11.18
CA SER A 647 -66.30 -25.53 -11.97
C SER A 647 -66.43 -25.75 -13.47
N THR A 648 -66.58 -27.02 -13.90
CA THR A 648 -66.74 -27.38 -15.31
C THR A 648 -68.12 -26.90 -15.86
N ARG A 649 -69.21 -27.05 -15.06
CA ARG A 649 -70.56 -26.65 -15.48
C ARG A 649 -70.74 -25.15 -15.66
N VAL A 650 -69.87 -24.34 -15.02
CA VAL A 650 -69.91 -22.89 -15.20
C VAL A 650 -68.76 -22.38 -16.10
N GLY A 651 -68.16 -23.27 -16.88
CA GLY A 651 -67.16 -22.94 -17.91
C GLY A 651 -65.80 -22.46 -17.42
N PHE A 652 -65.30 -22.99 -16.29
CA PHE A 652 -63.91 -22.79 -15.88
C PHE A 652 -63.09 -24.02 -16.20
N ASN A 653 -61.97 -23.82 -16.90
CA ASN A 653 -61.07 -24.87 -17.30
C ASN A 653 -60.22 -25.46 -16.18
N SER A 654 -60.22 -24.87 -15.00
CA SER A 654 -59.48 -25.35 -13.83
C SER A 654 -60.23 -25.07 -12.51
N PRO A 655 -60.45 -26.09 -11.68
CA PRO A 655 -61.07 -25.94 -10.35
C PRO A 655 -60.27 -24.98 -9.45
N ARG A 656 -58.94 -24.88 -9.70
CA ARG A 656 -58.08 -23.98 -8.93
C ARG A 656 -58.33 -22.53 -9.27
N ILE A 657 -58.46 -22.23 -10.58
CA ILE A 657 -58.77 -20.87 -11.08
C ILE A 657 -60.18 -20.46 -10.62
N PHE A 658 -61.12 -21.39 -10.74
CA PHE A 658 -62.50 -21.22 -10.24
C PHE A 658 -62.49 -20.86 -8.75
N SER A 659 -61.87 -21.66 -7.90
CA SER A 659 -61.85 -21.44 -6.45
C SER A 659 -61.20 -20.10 -6.06
N THR A 660 -60.14 -19.70 -6.78
CA THR A 660 -59.51 -18.42 -6.56
C THR A 660 -60.40 -17.23 -6.93
N ASN A 661 -61.07 -17.30 -8.10
CA ASN A 661 -62.01 -16.25 -8.52
C ASN A 661 -63.27 -16.23 -7.68
N PHE A 662 -63.78 -17.39 -7.26
CA PHE A 662 -64.94 -17.51 -6.39
C PHE A 662 -64.67 -16.88 -5.00
N LYS A 663 -63.50 -17.23 -4.40
CA LYS A 663 -63.07 -16.60 -3.13
C LYS A 663 -62.91 -15.11 -3.28
N LYS A 664 -62.37 -14.64 -4.42
CA LYS A 664 -62.22 -13.21 -4.69
C LYS A 664 -63.57 -12.49 -4.76
N MET A 665 -64.61 -13.15 -5.27
CA MET A 665 -65.93 -12.55 -5.46
C MET A 665 -66.83 -12.65 -4.20
N PHE A 666 -66.79 -13.79 -3.54
CA PHE A 666 -67.70 -14.09 -2.41
C PHE A 666 -67.04 -14.06 -1.03
N GLY A 667 -65.69 -13.86 -0.97
CA GLY A 667 -64.93 -13.80 0.25
C GLY A 667 -64.57 -15.14 0.86
N VAL A 668 -65.22 -16.21 0.49
CA VAL A 668 -65.07 -17.57 1.02
C VAL A 668 -64.78 -18.57 -0.10
N LEU A 669 -64.18 -19.70 0.22
CA LEU A 669 -63.94 -20.77 -0.73
C LEU A 669 -65.24 -21.45 -1.15
N PRO A 670 -65.32 -22.04 -2.37
CA PRO A 670 -66.53 -22.76 -2.81
C PRO A 670 -66.96 -23.90 -1.86
N SER A 671 -65.95 -24.52 -1.20
CA SER A 671 -66.19 -25.56 -0.19
C SER A 671 -66.86 -25.02 1.09
N GLU A 672 -66.50 -23.82 1.48
CA GLU A 672 -67.02 -23.14 2.67
C GLU A 672 -68.40 -22.55 2.39
N TYR A 673 -68.62 -22.04 1.15
CA TYR A 673 -69.89 -21.46 0.72
C TYR A 673 -71.04 -22.49 0.68
N ARG A 674 -70.77 -23.77 0.46
CA ARG A 674 -71.71 -24.88 0.50
C ARG A 674 -72.11 -25.26 1.94
N GLY A 675 -71.30 -24.95 2.93
CA GLY A 675 -71.56 -25.29 4.33
C GLY A 675 -72.38 -24.27 5.11
N ASN A 676 -72.60 -23.07 4.52
CA ASN A 676 -73.48 -22.04 5.03
C ASN A 676 -74.78 -22.05 4.25
#